data_fcbb21065e953d35ba0bdc313b32f7cb
#
_entry.id   fcbb21065e953d35ba0bdc313b32f7cb
#
_cell.length_a   1.000
_cell.length_b   1.000
_cell.length_c   1.000
_cell.angle_alpha   90.00
_cell.angle_beta   90.00
_cell.angle_gamma   90.00
#
_symmetry.space_group_name_H-M   'P 1'
#
loop_
_entity.id
_entity.type
_entity.pdbx_description
1 polymer ?
#
loop_
_entity_poly.entity_id
_entity_poly.type
_entity_poly.pdbx_seq_one_letter_code
_entity_poly.pdbx_strand_id
1 'polypeptide(L)'
;MRRSPPEISGYRGDRLKGMYEICGEETAARILKSGKNEIMEAIKFEKVNFSYGGEEKDSFALRDVSFSVEEGEFVAVLGHNGSGKSTLARLVDGLLSPSDGKISVLGLDAAEGKNTFEIRKNVGIVFQNPDNQTVASIVEDDIAFGPENIGIPREEIGRRISFALDAVGMSEFRHSTPSRLSGGQKQRIAIAGVLALKPKIMILDESTAMLDPRGRKEVTDVVLKLNREEKITVLLITHFPEEAMLADRAIVMNRGEIVMQGKPADILCREDELETFNLTLPRPVQICRDLRKRGLPIEDVLTPEALGEELFCALEARRKAVSPSEFASSENGKAGLPAEEIPLSENRQRNSSAEGSHFSKTAETDVLSTEAEERERKRDESVGQIDCRNLSYIYNAGSPFASQALNGVELTIEAGEFFGIIGHTGSGKSTFVQHLNALIKLPTAEKKYKPKKLKKGEAPPPLVKLTVDGYDLTDKKTDFRELRSKVGMVFQYPEYQLFAETVFADVAFGLKNFSKEEPKEEDVKKAVRAALETVGLDYEEMKNRSPFELSGGQKRRVAIAGVIVTKPEILVLDEPAAGLDPLGKREIMQLLHKIHKEWCKTVIIVSHDMDEISENCSRAAVFSGGRVIASAPPSELFLSPDRLTALGLDVPFTAKVTEFLAGRGIKILSDFTCRDFVEKVSEYAGIAGGEAHA
;
A
#
# COMPACT_ATOMS: atom_id res chain seq x y z
N MET A 1 -10.92 -41.98 -61.55
CA MET A 1 -11.48 -42.12 -60.24
C MET A 1 -11.09 -40.90 -59.42
N ARG A 2 -11.93 -39.89 -59.41
CA ARG A 2 -11.73 -38.63 -58.59
C ARG A 2 -12.47 -38.79 -57.25
N ARG A 3 -11.76 -38.68 -56.13
CA ARG A 3 -12.36 -38.63 -54.79
C ARG A 3 -12.69 -37.17 -54.47
N SER A 4 -13.93 -36.89 -54.15
CA SER A 4 -14.45 -35.63 -53.65
C SER A 4 -14.02 -35.40 -52.19
N PRO A 5 -13.78 -34.15 -51.76
CA PRO A 5 -13.50 -33.85 -50.35
C PRO A 5 -14.82 -33.82 -49.56
N PRO A 6 -14.77 -34.04 -48.20
CA PRO A 6 -15.96 -34.09 -47.38
C PRO A 6 -16.53 -32.67 -47.10
N GLU A 7 -17.85 -32.61 -47.09
CA GLU A 7 -18.64 -31.43 -46.74
C GLU A 7 -18.39 -31.03 -45.29
N ILE A 8 -17.97 -29.76 -45.11
CA ILE A 8 -18.04 -29.04 -43.81
C ILE A 8 -19.26 -28.15 -43.87
N SER A 9 -20.41 -28.70 -43.50
CA SER A 9 -21.64 -27.96 -43.30
C SER A 9 -22.07 -28.15 -41.83
N GLY A 10 -22.14 -27.08 -41.04
CA GLY A 10 -22.76 -27.15 -39.74
C GLY A 10 -22.35 -26.01 -38.76
N TYR A 11 -21.21 -25.39 -38.90
CA TYR A 11 -20.71 -24.45 -37.88
C TYR A 11 -20.79 -22.95 -38.23
N ARG A 12 -21.19 -22.60 -39.47
CA ARG A 12 -21.29 -21.18 -39.89
C ARG A 12 -22.69 -20.56 -39.71
N GLY A 13 -23.75 -21.34 -39.60
CA GLY A 13 -25.12 -20.84 -39.57
C GLY A 13 -25.51 -20.21 -38.19
N ASP A 14 -25.05 -20.79 -37.11
CA ASP A 14 -25.46 -20.34 -35.77
C ASP A 14 -24.72 -19.10 -35.25
N ARG A 15 -23.45 -18.92 -35.70
CA ARG A 15 -22.69 -17.68 -35.41
C ARG A 15 -23.24 -16.46 -36.12
N LEU A 16 -23.79 -16.64 -37.33
CA LEU A 16 -24.37 -15.54 -38.10
C LEU A 16 -25.71 -15.08 -37.48
N LYS A 17 -26.57 -15.99 -36.98
CA LYS A 17 -27.80 -15.62 -36.29
C LYS A 17 -27.55 -14.85 -34.99
N GLY A 18 -26.60 -15.27 -34.19
CA GLY A 18 -26.20 -14.55 -32.98
C GLY A 18 -25.62 -13.13 -33.22
N MET A 19 -24.92 -12.94 -34.36
CA MET A 19 -24.42 -11.61 -34.76
C MET A 19 -25.53 -10.64 -35.18
N TYR A 20 -26.58 -11.12 -35.84
CA TYR A 20 -27.73 -10.27 -36.24
C TYR A 20 -28.55 -9.78 -35.03
N GLU A 21 -28.65 -10.58 -33.96
CA GLU A 21 -29.39 -10.23 -32.75
C GLU A 21 -28.62 -9.24 -31.84
N ILE A 22 -27.28 -9.19 -31.94
CA ILE A 22 -26.43 -8.38 -31.06
C ILE A 22 -26.05 -7.01 -31.66
N CYS A 23 -25.88 -6.91 -32.97
CA CYS A 23 -25.27 -5.73 -33.61
C CYS A 23 -26.13 -4.94 -34.60
N GLY A 24 -27.37 -5.34 -34.91
CA GLY A 24 -28.20 -4.72 -35.93
C GLY A 24 -27.71 -4.99 -37.37
N GLU A 25 -28.66 -4.97 -38.32
CA GLU A 25 -28.43 -5.41 -39.71
C GLU A 25 -27.34 -4.64 -40.48
N GLU A 26 -27.17 -3.33 -40.22
CA GLU A 26 -26.12 -2.52 -40.92
C GLU A 26 -24.70 -2.85 -40.46
N THR A 27 -24.49 -3.15 -39.19
CA THR A 27 -23.16 -3.48 -38.63
C THR A 27 -22.75 -4.90 -39.03
N ALA A 28 -23.68 -5.84 -39.03
CA ALA A 28 -23.44 -7.22 -39.52
C ALA A 28 -23.12 -7.22 -41.04
N ALA A 29 -23.79 -6.38 -41.81
CA ALA A 29 -23.52 -6.24 -43.27
C ALA A 29 -22.15 -5.60 -43.60
N ARG A 30 -21.64 -4.70 -42.71
CA ARG A 30 -20.30 -4.14 -42.84
C ARG A 30 -19.19 -5.16 -42.56
N ILE A 31 -19.34 -5.98 -41.51
CA ILE A 31 -18.39 -7.04 -41.12
C ILE A 31 -18.31 -8.12 -42.22
N LEU A 32 -19.42 -8.47 -42.85
CA LEU A 32 -19.46 -9.46 -43.94
C LEU A 32 -18.83 -8.97 -45.23
N LYS A 33 -18.76 -7.64 -45.45
CA LYS A 33 -18.13 -7.05 -46.66
C LYS A 33 -16.61 -6.90 -46.56
N SER A 34 -16.02 -6.82 -45.33
CA SER A 34 -14.59 -6.51 -45.17
C SER A 34 -13.69 -7.75 -45.24
N GLY A 35 -14.20 -8.97 -45.02
CA GLY A 35 -13.41 -10.21 -45.12
C GLY A 35 -12.15 -10.27 -44.23
N LYS A 36 -11.92 -9.23 -43.40
CA LYS A 36 -10.88 -9.14 -42.40
C LYS A 36 -11.56 -9.25 -41.04
N ASN A 37 -10.97 -9.96 -40.10
CA ASN A 37 -11.26 -9.81 -38.70
C ASN A 37 -10.88 -8.35 -38.34
N GLU A 38 -11.80 -7.39 -38.48
CA GLU A 38 -11.61 -6.06 -37.90
C GLU A 38 -11.70 -6.22 -36.40
N ILE A 39 -10.57 -6.12 -35.75
CA ILE A 39 -10.44 -5.98 -34.30
C ILE A 39 -11.22 -4.70 -33.97
N MET A 40 -12.29 -4.81 -33.15
CA MET A 40 -13.11 -3.65 -32.81
C MET A 40 -12.39 -2.83 -31.73
N GLU A 41 -12.09 -1.57 -32.04
CA GLU A 41 -11.51 -0.64 -31.08
C GLU A 41 -12.57 -0.24 -30.04
N ALA A 42 -12.33 -0.55 -28.76
CA ALA A 42 -13.19 -0.15 -27.66
C ALA A 42 -12.99 1.32 -27.30
N ILE A 43 -11.73 1.77 -27.33
CA ILE A 43 -11.35 3.17 -27.05
C ILE A 43 -10.38 3.60 -28.13
N LYS A 44 -10.54 4.81 -28.66
CA LYS A 44 -9.62 5.42 -29.61
C LYS A 44 -9.45 6.91 -29.32
N PHE A 45 -8.21 7.35 -29.17
CA PHE A 45 -7.79 8.74 -29.06
C PHE A 45 -7.00 9.11 -30.32
N GLU A 46 -7.35 10.23 -30.94
CA GLU A 46 -6.69 10.78 -32.13
C GLU A 46 -6.30 12.24 -31.86
N LYS A 47 -5.01 12.48 -31.57
CA LYS A 47 -4.41 13.81 -31.31
C LYS A 47 -5.18 14.65 -30.29
N VAL A 48 -5.51 14.05 -29.16
CA VAL A 48 -6.35 14.66 -28.13
C VAL A 48 -5.54 15.61 -27.28
N ASN A 49 -6.07 16.84 -27.13
CA ASN A 49 -5.58 17.87 -26.24
C ASN A 49 -6.65 18.22 -25.22
N PHE A 50 -6.26 18.47 -23.96
CA PHE A 50 -7.16 18.90 -22.91
C PHE A 50 -6.48 19.83 -21.90
N SER A 51 -7.16 20.93 -21.51
CA SER A 51 -6.76 21.86 -20.46
C SER A 51 -7.93 22.15 -19.52
N TYR A 52 -7.66 22.27 -18.21
CA TYR A 52 -8.67 22.65 -17.21
C TYR A 52 -8.92 24.18 -17.16
N GLY A 53 -8.02 25.01 -17.66
CA GLY A 53 -8.11 26.48 -17.65
C GLY A 53 -8.24 27.04 -19.06
N GLY A 54 -9.25 27.90 -19.29
CA GLY A 54 -9.76 28.21 -20.61
C GLY A 54 -8.88 29.08 -21.52
N GLU A 55 -7.78 29.73 -21.16
CA GLU A 55 -7.02 30.62 -22.08
C GLU A 55 -5.50 30.65 -21.90
N GLU A 56 -4.95 30.12 -20.80
CA GLU A 56 -3.49 30.02 -20.67
C GLU A 56 -2.97 28.78 -21.39
N LYS A 57 -2.36 28.96 -22.54
CA LYS A 57 -1.83 27.91 -23.44
C LYS A 57 -0.76 26.98 -22.80
N ASP A 58 -0.33 27.25 -21.59
CA ASP A 58 0.77 26.52 -20.96
C ASP A 58 0.36 25.44 -19.94
N SER A 59 -0.94 25.25 -19.65
CA SER A 59 -1.42 24.29 -18.65
C SER A 59 -2.20 23.11 -19.24
N PHE A 60 -1.71 22.49 -20.31
CA PHE A 60 -2.34 21.29 -20.86
C PHE A 60 -2.19 20.11 -19.88
N ALA A 61 -3.31 19.50 -19.53
CA ALA A 61 -3.33 18.24 -18.81
C ALA A 61 -3.09 17.02 -19.73
N LEU A 62 -3.47 17.14 -21.04
CA LEU A 62 -3.12 16.18 -22.09
C LEU A 62 -2.67 16.94 -23.33
N ARG A 63 -1.62 16.41 -24.03
CA ARG A 63 -1.03 16.98 -25.26
C ARG A 63 -0.85 15.90 -26.30
N ASP A 64 -1.45 16.10 -27.47
CA ASP A 64 -1.34 15.22 -28.67
C ASP A 64 -1.43 13.72 -28.38
N VAL A 65 -2.34 13.35 -27.48
CA VAL A 65 -2.50 11.96 -27.03
C VAL A 65 -3.19 11.14 -28.11
N SER A 66 -2.53 10.06 -28.58
CA SER A 66 -3.05 9.15 -29.58
C SER A 66 -2.76 7.70 -29.19
N PHE A 67 -3.81 6.89 -29.01
CA PHE A 67 -3.73 5.44 -28.76
C PHE A 67 -5.09 4.79 -29.00
N SER A 68 -5.11 3.46 -29.09
CA SER A 68 -6.35 2.69 -29.12
C SER A 68 -6.30 1.53 -28.13
N VAL A 69 -7.46 1.06 -27.69
CA VAL A 69 -7.64 -0.15 -26.88
C VAL A 69 -8.64 -1.04 -27.58
N GLU A 70 -8.31 -2.32 -27.72
CA GLU A 70 -9.16 -3.32 -28.35
C GLU A 70 -10.25 -3.83 -27.41
N GLU A 71 -11.37 -4.33 -27.94
CA GLU A 71 -12.39 -4.96 -27.10
C GLU A 71 -11.83 -6.20 -26.38
N GLY A 72 -12.00 -6.23 -25.04
CA GLY A 72 -11.49 -7.30 -24.18
C GLY A 72 -10.00 -7.20 -23.84
N GLU A 73 -9.28 -6.18 -24.34
CA GLU A 73 -7.88 -5.93 -23.97
C GLU A 73 -7.79 -5.42 -22.54
N PHE A 74 -6.75 -5.85 -21.82
CA PHE A 74 -6.36 -5.32 -20.52
C PHE A 74 -5.16 -4.39 -20.69
N VAL A 75 -5.37 -3.06 -20.54
CA VAL A 75 -4.32 -2.05 -20.70
C VAL A 75 -4.02 -1.39 -19.36
N ALA A 76 -2.74 -1.35 -18.99
CA ALA A 76 -2.26 -0.57 -17.86
C ALA A 76 -1.77 0.81 -18.29
N VAL A 77 -2.14 1.86 -17.55
CA VAL A 77 -1.64 3.23 -17.74
C VAL A 77 -0.77 3.62 -16.54
N LEU A 78 0.53 3.74 -16.80
CA LEU A 78 1.55 4.11 -15.82
C LEU A 78 1.91 5.59 -15.95
N GLY A 79 2.43 6.20 -14.89
CA GLY A 79 2.92 7.58 -14.86
C GLY A 79 2.96 8.13 -13.44
N HIS A 80 3.78 9.16 -13.23
CA HIS A 80 3.83 9.86 -11.95
C HIS A 80 2.53 10.64 -11.66
N ASN A 81 2.35 11.12 -10.42
CA ASN A 81 1.20 11.94 -10.06
C ASN A 81 1.22 13.26 -10.85
N GLY A 82 0.06 13.59 -11.44
CA GLY A 82 -0.06 14.77 -12.32
C GLY A 82 0.35 14.53 -13.79
N SER A 83 0.67 13.29 -14.21
CA SER A 83 1.00 12.99 -15.61
C SER A 83 -0.20 12.98 -16.58
N GLY A 84 -1.44 13.15 -16.09
CA GLY A 84 -2.66 13.19 -16.92
C GLY A 84 -3.52 11.93 -16.91
N LYS A 85 -3.16 10.87 -16.18
CA LYS A 85 -3.86 9.56 -16.16
C LYS A 85 -5.35 9.66 -15.79
N SER A 86 -5.69 10.31 -14.68
CA SER A 86 -7.09 10.49 -14.26
C SER A 86 -7.87 11.40 -15.19
N THR A 87 -7.20 12.34 -15.87
CA THR A 87 -7.82 13.18 -16.91
C THR A 87 -8.21 12.31 -18.11
N LEU A 88 -7.32 11.41 -18.54
CA LEU A 88 -7.58 10.43 -19.59
C LEU A 88 -8.79 9.57 -19.24
N ALA A 89 -8.87 9.03 -18.03
CA ALA A 89 -10.00 8.23 -17.54
C ALA A 89 -11.33 8.98 -17.66
N ARG A 90 -11.36 10.25 -17.21
CA ARG A 90 -12.56 11.10 -17.23
C ARG A 90 -13.01 11.49 -18.66
N LEU A 91 -12.08 11.55 -19.59
CA LEU A 91 -12.39 11.78 -20.99
C LEU A 91 -13.01 10.52 -21.63
N VAL A 92 -12.56 9.32 -21.27
CA VAL A 92 -13.15 8.05 -21.75
C VAL A 92 -14.59 7.89 -21.26
N ASP A 93 -14.86 8.22 -19.99
CA ASP A 93 -16.22 8.14 -19.41
C ASP A 93 -17.14 9.30 -19.83
N GLY A 94 -16.62 10.26 -20.59
CA GLY A 94 -17.39 11.44 -21.00
C GLY A 94 -17.73 12.40 -19.84
N LEU A 95 -16.99 12.36 -18.72
CA LEU A 95 -17.05 13.37 -17.65
C LEU A 95 -16.40 14.68 -18.08
N LEU A 96 -15.43 14.61 -18.99
CA LEU A 96 -14.75 15.72 -19.61
C LEU A 96 -14.90 15.61 -21.14
N SER A 97 -14.88 16.75 -21.82
CA SER A 97 -14.85 16.81 -23.29
C SER A 97 -13.48 17.30 -23.75
N PRO A 98 -12.89 16.72 -24.81
CA PRO A 98 -11.58 17.16 -25.30
C PRO A 98 -11.63 18.63 -25.76
N SER A 99 -10.52 19.35 -25.55
CA SER A 99 -10.36 20.71 -26.08
C SER A 99 -10.07 20.71 -27.59
N ASP A 100 -9.37 19.67 -28.08
CA ASP A 100 -9.07 19.43 -29.48
C ASP A 100 -8.79 17.94 -29.70
N GLY A 101 -8.86 17.47 -30.95
CA GLY A 101 -8.73 16.06 -31.29
C GLY A 101 -10.05 15.29 -31.23
N LYS A 102 -9.98 13.95 -31.34
CA LYS A 102 -11.16 13.11 -31.39
C LYS A 102 -11.02 11.92 -30.44
N ILE A 103 -12.11 11.64 -29.70
CA ILE A 103 -12.21 10.46 -28.84
C ILE A 103 -13.41 9.63 -29.29
N SER A 104 -13.17 8.36 -29.60
CA SER A 104 -14.23 7.38 -29.91
C SER A 104 -14.25 6.32 -28.82
N VAL A 105 -15.42 6.07 -28.24
CA VAL A 105 -15.65 5.03 -27.23
C VAL A 105 -16.75 4.10 -27.75
N LEU A 106 -16.44 2.84 -27.98
CA LEU A 106 -17.32 1.85 -28.62
C LEU A 106 -17.94 2.36 -29.93
N GLY A 107 -17.13 3.12 -30.72
CA GLY A 107 -17.54 3.71 -31.98
C GLY A 107 -18.38 5.01 -31.83
N LEU A 108 -18.68 5.48 -30.62
CA LEU A 108 -19.40 6.71 -30.33
C LEU A 108 -18.40 7.86 -30.12
N ASP A 109 -18.67 9.03 -30.69
CA ASP A 109 -17.85 10.24 -30.46
C ASP A 109 -18.16 10.80 -29.05
N ALA A 110 -17.14 10.87 -28.20
CA ALA A 110 -17.28 11.33 -26.81
C ALA A 110 -17.50 12.86 -26.70
N ALA A 111 -17.16 13.62 -27.72
CA ALA A 111 -17.41 15.06 -27.76
C ALA A 111 -18.88 15.42 -28.00
N GLU A 112 -19.66 14.50 -28.58
CA GLU A 112 -21.07 14.71 -28.82
C GLU A 112 -21.93 14.43 -27.60
N GLY A 113 -22.51 15.47 -26.97
CA GLY A 113 -23.33 15.34 -25.75
C GLY A 113 -24.50 14.35 -25.84
N LYS A 114 -25.03 14.08 -27.06
CA LYS A 114 -26.06 13.05 -27.27
C LYS A 114 -25.57 11.63 -26.97
N ASN A 115 -24.28 11.36 -27.09
CA ASN A 115 -23.66 10.05 -26.88
C ASN A 115 -23.26 9.80 -25.40
N THR A 116 -23.22 10.85 -24.57
CA THR A 116 -22.74 10.78 -23.18
C THR A 116 -23.50 9.74 -22.35
N PHE A 117 -24.82 9.67 -22.49
CA PHE A 117 -25.63 8.68 -21.76
C PHE A 117 -25.27 7.24 -22.16
N GLU A 118 -25.14 6.97 -23.47
CA GLU A 118 -24.83 5.64 -23.96
C GLU A 118 -23.39 5.23 -23.63
N ILE A 119 -22.44 6.18 -23.64
CA ILE A 119 -21.06 5.97 -23.19
C ILE A 119 -21.06 5.58 -21.70
N ARG A 120 -21.64 6.38 -20.81
CA ARG A 120 -21.67 6.13 -19.35
C ARG A 120 -22.42 4.86 -18.96
N LYS A 121 -23.36 4.42 -19.78
CA LYS A 121 -24.03 3.14 -19.57
C LYS A 121 -23.10 1.94 -19.82
N ASN A 122 -22.15 2.09 -20.74
CA ASN A 122 -21.23 1.02 -21.15
C ASN A 122 -19.80 1.15 -20.58
N VAL A 123 -19.47 2.30 -19.99
CA VAL A 123 -18.17 2.57 -19.35
C VAL A 123 -18.40 2.73 -17.84
N GLY A 124 -17.75 1.91 -17.05
CA GLY A 124 -17.79 2.02 -15.60
C GLY A 124 -16.44 2.47 -15.07
N ILE A 125 -16.43 3.44 -14.16
CA ILE A 125 -15.22 3.92 -13.51
C ILE A 125 -15.23 3.60 -12.01
N VAL A 126 -14.12 3.08 -11.52
CA VAL A 126 -13.87 2.82 -10.09
C VAL A 126 -12.79 3.80 -9.64
N PHE A 127 -13.13 4.69 -8.71
CA PHE A 127 -12.23 5.73 -8.23
C PHE A 127 -11.29 5.23 -7.13
N GLN A 128 -10.23 6.00 -6.88
CA GLN A 128 -9.21 5.74 -5.88
C GLN A 128 -9.80 5.57 -4.47
N ASN A 129 -10.73 6.43 -4.07
CA ASN A 129 -11.39 6.37 -2.75
C ASN A 129 -12.82 5.83 -2.89
N PRO A 130 -13.11 4.61 -2.40
CA PRO A 130 -14.45 4.02 -2.48
C PRO A 130 -15.50 4.78 -1.65
N ASP A 131 -15.10 5.50 -0.59
CA ASP A 131 -16.05 6.28 0.22
C ASP A 131 -16.66 7.44 -0.57
N ASN A 132 -15.97 7.97 -1.57
CA ASN A 132 -16.49 9.02 -2.47
C ASN A 132 -17.50 8.46 -3.49
N GLN A 133 -17.57 7.15 -3.64
CA GLN A 133 -18.44 6.46 -4.59
C GLN A 133 -19.71 5.88 -3.92
N THR A 134 -19.66 5.70 -2.59
CA THR A 134 -20.76 5.16 -1.81
C THR A 134 -21.87 6.20 -1.63
N VAL A 135 -23.08 5.87 -2.07
CA VAL A 135 -24.26 6.76 -2.03
C VAL A 135 -25.35 6.28 -1.08
N ALA A 136 -25.36 5.00 -0.69
CA ALA A 136 -26.40 4.41 0.15
C ALA A 136 -25.86 3.83 1.46
N SER A 137 -26.74 3.65 2.43
CA SER A 137 -26.42 3.12 3.76
C SER A 137 -26.38 1.59 3.82
N ILE A 138 -26.86 0.91 2.80
CA ILE A 138 -26.89 -0.55 2.66
C ILE A 138 -26.22 -0.92 1.34
N VAL A 139 -25.40 -1.96 1.35
CA VAL A 139 -24.65 -2.44 0.17
C VAL A 139 -25.59 -2.76 -1.00
N GLU A 140 -26.70 -3.42 -0.75
CA GLU A 140 -27.67 -3.75 -1.81
C GLU A 140 -28.22 -2.50 -2.51
N ASP A 141 -28.59 -1.48 -1.75
CA ASP A 141 -29.14 -0.23 -2.27
C ASP A 141 -28.06 0.58 -3.01
N ASP A 142 -26.83 0.51 -2.52
CA ASP A 142 -25.68 1.17 -3.15
C ASP A 142 -25.38 0.59 -4.54
N ILE A 143 -25.39 -0.73 -4.66
CA ILE A 143 -25.20 -1.43 -5.95
C ILE A 143 -26.42 -1.24 -6.88
N ALA A 144 -27.64 -1.14 -6.34
CA ALA A 144 -28.85 -0.91 -7.12
C ALA A 144 -28.88 0.46 -7.80
N PHE A 145 -28.24 1.47 -7.20
CA PHE A 145 -28.31 2.87 -7.63
C PHE A 145 -27.96 3.08 -9.11
N GLY A 146 -26.89 2.46 -9.59
CA GLY A 146 -26.48 2.55 -11.00
C GLY A 146 -27.55 1.97 -11.96
N PRO A 147 -27.94 0.70 -11.81
CA PRO A 147 -28.97 0.06 -12.61
C PRO A 147 -30.33 0.78 -12.58
N GLU A 148 -30.73 1.34 -11.43
CA GLU A 148 -31.95 2.14 -11.32
C GLU A 148 -31.91 3.40 -12.18
N ASN A 149 -30.79 4.12 -12.16
CA ASN A 149 -30.60 5.34 -12.95
C ASN A 149 -30.65 5.12 -14.47
N ILE A 150 -30.29 3.92 -14.93
CA ILE A 150 -30.38 3.56 -16.36
C ILE A 150 -31.69 2.85 -16.70
N GLY A 151 -32.68 2.80 -15.77
CA GLY A 151 -34.03 2.31 -15.99
C GLY A 151 -34.14 0.79 -16.11
N ILE A 152 -33.28 0.01 -15.48
CA ILE A 152 -33.36 -1.45 -15.46
C ILE A 152 -34.57 -1.91 -14.62
N PRO A 153 -35.35 -2.90 -15.08
CA PRO A 153 -36.47 -3.44 -14.31
C PRO A 153 -36.04 -4.05 -12.98
N ARG A 154 -36.83 -3.87 -11.91
CA ARG A 154 -36.49 -4.28 -10.53
C ARG A 154 -36.08 -5.75 -10.41
N GLU A 155 -36.74 -6.66 -11.13
CA GLU A 155 -36.38 -8.09 -11.09
C GLU A 155 -35.00 -8.36 -11.67
N GLU A 156 -34.61 -7.64 -12.72
CA GLU A 156 -33.30 -7.74 -13.33
C GLU A 156 -32.22 -7.08 -12.43
N ILE A 157 -32.54 -5.97 -11.73
CA ILE A 157 -31.67 -5.36 -10.75
C ILE A 157 -31.25 -6.37 -9.68
N GLY A 158 -32.19 -7.10 -9.10
CA GLY A 158 -31.92 -8.12 -8.09
C GLY A 158 -30.99 -9.24 -8.60
N ARG A 159 -31.14 -9.66 -9.88
CA ARG A 159 -30.24 -10.63 -10.52
C ARG A 159 -28.85 -10.07 -10.72
N ARG A 160 -28.75 -8.81 -11.17
CA ARG A 160 -27.46 -8.13 -11.38
C ARG A 160 -26.68 -7.90 -10.09
N ILE A 161 -27.38 -7.54 -9.00
CA ILE A 161 -26.77 -7.39 -7.67
C ILE A 161 -26.20 -8.73 -7.20
N SER A 162 -26.99 -9.83 -7.31
CA SER A 162 -26.50 -11.15 -6.92
C SER A 162 -25.26 -11.55 -7.73
N PHE A 163 -25.31 -11.41 -9.06
CA PHE A 163 -24.17 -11.67 -9.93
C PHE A 163 -22.94 -10.83 -9.56
N ALA A 164 -23.12 -9.52 -9.35
CA ALA A 164 -22.02 -8.62 -9.04
C ALA A 164 -21.37 -8.95 -7.69
N LEU A 165 -22.17 -9.22 -6.66
CA LEU A 165 -21.68 -9.60 -5.34
C LEU A 165 -20.96 -10.95 -5.36
N ASP A 166 -21.47 -11.93 -6.10
CA ASP A 166 -20.85 -13.26 -6.25
C ASP A 166 -19.51 -13.13 -6.99
N ALA A 167 -19.45 -12.33 -8.06
CA ALA A 167 -18.23 -12.12 -8.84
C ALA A 167 -17.09 -11.53 -8.00
N VAL A 168 -17.39 -10.62 -7.07
CA VAL A 168 -16.40 -9.98 -6.18
C VAL A 168 -16.25 -10.70 -4.82
N GLY A 169 -16.96 -11.83 -4.60
CA GLY A 169 -16.89 -12.60 -3.36
C GLY A 169 -17.43 -11.86 -2.13
N MET A 170 -18.53 -11.08 -2.30
CA MET A 170 -19.09 -10.23 -1.25
C MET A 170 -20.58 -10.51 -0.95
N SER A 171 -21.09 -11.67 -1.34
CA SER A 171 -22.52 -12.02 -1.20
C SER A 171 -23.05 -11.98 0.23
N GLU A 172 -22.22 -12.34 1.21
CA GLU A 172 -22.56 -12.29 2.64
C GLU A 172 -22.77 -10.86 3.17
N PHE A 173 -22.19 -9.85 2.50
CA PHE A 173 -22.26 -8.44 2.91
C PHE A 173 -23.44 -7.67 2.29
N ARG A 174 -24.32 -8.34 1.54
CA ARG A 174 -25.45 -7.73 0.81
C ARG A 174 -26.26 -6.73 1.63
N HIS A 175 -26.56 -7.07 2.88
CA HIS A 175 -27.36 -6.25 3.80
C HIS A 175 -26.51 -5.50 4.82
N SER A 176 -25.21 -5.46 4.64
CA SER A 176 -24.28 -4.74 5.51
C SER A 176 -24.29 -3.25 5.23
N THR A 177 -23.83 -2.47 6.21
CA THR A 177 -23.59 -1.04 6.05
C THR A 177 -22.17 -0.81 5.50
N PRO A 178 -21.98 -0.08 4.38
CA PRO A 178 -20.65 0.15 3.78
C PRO A 178 -19.63 0.71 4.75
N SER A 179 -20.01 1.60 5.68
CA SER A 179 -19.10 2.18 6.66
C SER A 179 -18.48 1.18 7.66
N ARG A 180 -18.98 -0.06 7.72
CA ARG A 180 -18.44 -1.14 8.58
C ARG A 180 -17.49 -2.06 7.84
N LEU A 181 -17.32 -1.89 6.55
CA LEU A 181 -16.46 -2.70 5.71
C LEU A 181 -15.02 -2.20 5.77
N SER A 182 -14.07 -3.12 5.61
CA SER A 182 -12.66 -2.74 5.41
C SER A 182 -12.46 -2.02 4.08
N GLY A 183 -11.34 -1.31 3.91
CA GLY A 183 -11.02 -0.61 2.67
C GLY A 183 -11.09 -1.53 1.44
N GLY A 184 -10.50 -2.72 1.51
CA GLY A 184 -10.56 -3.72 0.43
C GLY A 184 -11.98 -4.24 0.17
N GLN A 185 -12.79 -4.42 1.21
CA GLN A 185 -14.20 -4.79 1.06
C GLN A 185 -15.01 -3.66 0.40
N LYS A 186 -14.83 -2.41 0.84
CA LYS A 186 -15.48 -1.25 0.21
C LYS A 186 -15.11 -1.13 -1.27
N GLN A 187 -13.85 -1.35 -1.61
CA GLN A 187 -13.38 -1.30 -3.00
C GLN A 187 -14.04 -2.40 -3.84
N ARG A 188 -14.16 -3.61 -3.32
CA ARG A 188 -14.88 -4.71 -3.99
C ARG A 188 -16.38 -4.39 -4.15
N ILE A 189 -17.00 -3.73 -3.20
CA ILE A 189 -18.38 -3.25 -3.34
C ILE A 189 -18.50 -2.16 -4.43
N ALA A 190 -17.54 -1.22 -4.49
CA ALA A 190 -17.51 -0.22 -5.57
C ALA A 190 -17.37 -0.88 -6.96
N ILE A 191 -16.53 -1.92 -7.09
CA ILE A 191 -16.44 -2.73 -8.31
C ILE A 191 -17.77 -3.44 -8.60
N ALA A 192 -18.43 -4.01 -7.57
CA ALA A 192 -19.74 -4.65 -7.74
C ALA A 192 -20.80 -3.66 -8.24
N GLY A 193 -20.79 -2.41 -7.71
CA GLY A 193 -21.68 -1.34 -8.18
C GLY A 193 -21.50 -1.02 -9.66
N VAL A 194 -20.25 -0.95 -10.10
CA VAL A 194 -19.92 -0.78 -11.53
C VAL A 194 -20.32 -2.01 -12.34
N LEU A 195 -20.04 -3.21 -11.86
CA LEU A 195 -20.33 -4.47 -12.56
C LEU A 195 -21.83 -4.72 -12.73
N ALA A 196 -22.67 -4.24 -11.81
CA ALA A 196 -24.14 -4.34 -11.90
C ALA A 196 -24.71 -3.57 -13.10
N LEU A 197 -23.99 -2.59 -13.63
CA LEU A 197 -24.33 -1.92 -14.89
C LEU A 197 -24.11 -2.82 -16.11
N LYS A 198 -23.30 -3.88 -15.99
CA LYS A 198 -22.77 -4.73 -17.06
C LYS A 198 -21.99 -3.93 -18.10
N PRO A 199 -20.97 -3.18 -17.70
CA PRO A 199 -20.22 -2.33 -18.60
C PRO A 199 -19.39 -3.18 -19.59
N LYS A 200 -19.13 -2.63 -20.78
CA LYS A 200 -18.17 -3.19 -21.74
C LYS A 200 -16.73 -2.78 -21.45
N ILE A 201 -16.56 -1.61 -20.82
CA ILE A 201 -15.26 -1.05 -20.45
C ILE A 201 -15.29 -0.75 -18.95
N MET A 202 -14.27 -1.19 -18.23
CA MET A 202 -14.05 -0.89 -16.81
C MET A 202 -12.75 -0.11 -16.67
N ILE A 203 -12.84 1.06 -16.07
CA ILE A 203 -11.69 1.91 -15.75
C ILE A 203 -11.45 1.84 -14.24
N LEU A 204 -10.22 1.55 -13.84
CA LEU A 204 -9.79 1.52 -12.46
C LEU A 204 -8.77 2.65 -12.25
N ASP A 205 -9.20 3.75 -11.62
CA ASP A 205 -8.33 4.93 -11.41
C ASP A 205 -7.68 4.84 -10.03
N GLU A 206 -6.46 4.27 -9.98
CA GLU A 206 -5.67 4.04 -8.76
C GLU A 206 -6.48 3.35 -7.64
N SER A 207 -7.41 2.49 -8.01
CA SER A 207 -8.41 1.90 -7.12
C SER A 207 -7.83 0.96 -6.05
N THR A 208 -6.56 0.57 -6.16
CA THR A 208 -5.85 -0.30 -5.22
C THR A 208 -4.84 0.43 -4.34
N ALA A 209 -4.59 1.72 -4.63
CA ALA A 209 -3.53 2.51 -3.97
C ALA A 209 -3.69 2.66 -2.45
N MET A 210 -4.93 2.52 -1.94
CA MET A 210 -5.27 2.65 -0.52
C MET A 210 -5.44 1.31 0.19
N LEU A 211 -5.13 0.19 -0.49
CA LEU A 211 -5.32 -1.15 0.02
C LEU A 211 -4.01 -1.74 0.55
N ASP A 212 -4.14 -2.56 1.59
CA ASP A 212 -3.04 -3.41 2.02
C ASP A 212 -2.70 -4.46 0.92
N PRO A 213 -1.54 -5.10 0.95
CA PRO A 213 -1.11 -6.02 -0.11
C PRO A 213 -2.11 -7.16 -0.38
N ARG A 214 -2.77 -7.66 0.67
CA ARG A 214 -3.79 -8.71 0.53
C ARG A 214 -5.04 -8.18 -0.17
N GLY A 215 -5.55 -7.04 0.26
CA GLY A 215 -6.72 -6.39 -0.36
C GLY A 215 -6.46 -6.02 -1.81
N ARG A 216 -5.24 -5.56 -2.13
CA ARG A 216 -4.80 -5.28 -3.50
C ARG A 216 -4.85 -6.54 -4.36
N LYS A 217 -4.27 -7.64 -3.89
CA LYS A 217 -4.30 -8.92 -4.60
C LYS A 217 -5.73 -9.41 -4.81
N GLU A 218 -6.59 -9.37 -3.80
CA GLU A 218 -7.99 -9.77 -3.92
C GLU A 218 -8.74 -8.96 -4.98
N VAL A 219 -8.49 -7.65 -5.07
CA VAL A 219 -9.10 -6.77 -6.10
C VAL A 219 -8.54 -7.06 -7.49
N THR A 220 -7.23 -7.20 -7.64
CA THR A 220 -6.61 -7.48 -8.95
C THR A 220 -7.00 -8.85 -9.48
N ASP A 221 -7.13 -9.87 -8.62
CA ASP A 221 -7.61 -11.20 -9.00
C ASP A 221 -9.06 -11.15 -9.54
N VAL A 222 -9.94 -10.35 -8.90
CA VAL A 222 -11.32 -10.10 -9.39
C VAL A 222 -11.30 -9.44 -10.76
N VAL A 223 -10.50 -8.38 -10.95
CA VAL A 223 -10.41 -7.65 -12.23
C VAL A 223 -9.91 -8.56 -13.35
N LEU A 224 -8.87 -9.36 -13.08
CA LEU A 224 -8.36 -10.36 -14.03
C LEU A 224 -9.43 -11.38 -14.43
N LYS A 225 -10.19 -11.88 -13.46
CA LYS A 225 -11.29 -12.80 -13.71
C LYS A 225 -12.35 -12.17 -14.62
N LEU A 226 -12.78 -10.94 -14.31
CA LEU A 226 -13.75 -10.20 -15.13
C LEU A 226 -13.26 -9.96 -16.56
N ASN A 227 -11.99 -9.60 -16.74
CA ASN A 227 -11.42 -9.44 -18.08
C ASN A 227 -11.37 -10.78 -18.85
N ARG A 228 -10.89 -11.85 -18.22
CA ARG A 228 -10.66 -13.14 -18.88
C ARG A 228 -11.96 -13.91 -19.16
N GLU A 229 -12.88 -13.94 -18.18
CA GLU A 229 -14.12 -14.72 -18.25
C GLU A 229 -15.27 -13.93 -18.90
N GLU A 230 -15.48 -12.68 -18.51
CA GLU A 230 -16.58 -11.84 -18.99
C GLU A 230 -16.19 -10.98 -20.20
N LYS A 231 -14.92 -10.99 -20.61
CA LYS A 231 -14.39 -10.22 -21.74
C LYS A 231 -14.59 -8.70 -21.62
N ILE A 232 -14.62 -8.19 -20.40
CA ILE A 232 -14.69 -6.76 -20.15
C ILE A 232 -13.33 -6.13 -20.53
N THR A 233 -13.36 -5.05 -21.31
CA THR A 233 -12.16 -4.26 -21.58
C THR A 233 -11.74 -3.53 -20.32
N VAL A 234 -10.47 -3.63 -19.92
CA VAL A 234 -9.98 -3.02 -18.68
C VAL A 234 -8.92 -1.97 -18.97
N LEU A 235 -9.13 -0.78 -18.41
CA LEU A 235 -8.13 0.29 -18.37
C LEU A 235 -7.71 0.51 -16.91
N LEU A 236 -6.54 -0.02 -16.54
CA LEU A 236 -6.01 0.05 -15.18
C LEU A 236 -5.00 1.20 -15.07
N ILE A 237 -5.37 2.24 -14.36
CA ILE A 237 -4.46 3.32 -14.00
C ILE A 237 -3.81 2.96 -12.67
N THR A 238 -2.50 2.83 -12.67
CA THR A 238 -1.74 2.44 -11.48
C THR A 238 -0.33 3.03 -11.49
N HIS A 239 0.27 3.09 -10.32
CA HIS A 239 1.71 3.37 -10.16
C HIS A 239 2.48 2.15 -9.63
N PHE A 240 1.82 0.99 -9.51
CA PHE A 240 2.42 -0.27 -9.09
C PHE A 240 2.86 -1.10 -10.30
N PRO A 241 4.17 -1.35 -10.48
CA PRO A 241 4.66 -2.17 -11.57
C PRO A 241 4.07 -3.59 -11.59
N GLU A 242 3.82 -4.15 -10.39
CA GLU A 242 3.29 -5.50 -10.21
C GLU A 242 1.87 -5.63 -10.79
N GLU A 243 1.06 -4.57 -10.69
CA GLU A 243 -0.27 -4.52 -11.29
C GLU A 243 -0.19 -4.36 -12.80
N ALA A 244 0.73 -3.53 -13.29
CA ALA A 244 0.93 -3.32 -14.71
C ALA A 244 1.36 -4.61 -15.43
N MET A 245 2.09 -5.50 -14.74
CA MET A 245 2.49 -6.82 -15.26
C MET A 245 1.31 -7.75 -15.56
N LEU A 246 0.15 -7.50 -15.00
CA LEU A 246 -1.07 -8.29 -15.24
C LEU A 246 -1.75 -7.93 -16.56
N ALA A 247 -1.41 -6.79 -17.15
CA ALA A 247 -2.00 -6.26 -18.37
C ALA A 247 -1.37 -6.88 -19.63
N ASP A 248 -2.14 -6.90 -20.72
CA ASP A 248 -1.66 -7.33 -22.04
C ASP A 248 -0.69 -6.29 -22.61
N ARG A 249 -0.94 -4.99 -22.32
CA ARG A 249 -0.14 -3.86 -22.77
C ARG A 249 -0.09 -2.77 -21.71
N ALA A 250 1.02 -2.05 -21.67
CA ALA A 250 1.20 -0.88 -20.82
C ALA A 250 1.44 0.39 -21.66
N ILE A 251 0.94 1.51 -21.15
CA ILE A 251 1.13 2.86 -21.68
C ILE A 251 1.76 3.68 -20.56
N VAL A 252 2.83 4.40 -20.86
CA VAL A 252 3.48 5.31 -19.90
C VAL A 252 3.15 6.73 -20.29
N MET A 253 2.60 7.49 -19.33
CA MET A 253 2.28 8.90 -19.47
C MET A 253 3.26 9.77 -18.68
N ASN A 254 3.73 10.84 -19.31
CA ASN A 254 4.55 11.87 -18.68
C ASN A 254 4.10 13.25 -19.14
N ARG A 255 3.80 14.17 -18.22
CA ARG A 255 3.42 15.57 -18.49
C ARG A 255 2.32 15.73 -19.57
N GLY A 256 1.33 14.85 -19.54
CA GLY A 256 0.20 14.87 -20.45
C GLY A 256 0.44 14.21 -21.81
N GLU A 257 1.58 13.58 -22.05
CA GLU A 257 1.93 12.89 -23.30
C GLU A 257 2.13 11.39 -23.06
N ILE A 258 1.89 10.57 -24.09
CA ILE A 258 2.28 9.16 -24.09
C ILE A 258 3.73 9.08 -24.55
N VAL A 259 4.61 8.63 -23.65
CA VAL A 259 6.05 8.54 -23.91
C VAL A 259 6.51 7.13 -24.27
N MET A 260 5.81 6.10 -23.81
CA MET A 260 6.11 4.70 -24.11
C MET A 260 4.81 3.89 -24.20
N GLN A 261 4.82 2.86 -25.04
CA GLN A 261 3.77 1.82 -25.07
C GLN A 261 4.33 0.51 -25.55
N GLY A 262 3.84 -0.60 -25.01
CA GLY A 262 4.30 -1.95 -25.36
C GLY A 262 3.92 -2.98 -24.32
N LYS A 263 4.56 -4.15 -24.36
CA LYS A 263 4.39 -5.16 -23.31
C LYS A 263 4.95 -4.65 -22.00
N PRO A 264 4.25 -4.89 -20.87
CA PRO A 264 4.70 -4.40 -19.56
C PRO A 264 6.14 -4.80 -19.23
N ALA A 265 6.52 -6.04 -19.49
CA ALA A 265 7.87 -6.54 -19.23
C ALA A 265 8.94 -5.74 -20.00
N ASP A 266 8.69 -5.44 -21.28
CA ASP A 266 9.64 -4.71 -22.12
C ASP A 266 9.80 -3.25 -21.68
N ILE A 267 8.72 -2.63 -21.14
CA ILE A 267 8.73 -1.27 -20.65
C ILE A 267 9.43 -1.18 -19.30
N LEU A 268 9.06 -2.07 -18.36
CA LEU A 268 9.51 -2.03 -16.98
C LEU A 268 11.01 -2.35 -16.80
N CYS A 269 11.66 -2.91 -17.81
CA CYS A 269 13.10 -3.14 -17.86
C CYS A 269 13.90 -1.98 -18.52
N ARG A 270 13.24 -0.93 -19.05
CA ARG A 270 13.91 0.23 -19.67
C ARG A 270 14.30 1.29 -18.65
N GLU A 271 15.41 1.05 -17.98
CA GLU A 271 15.93 1.83 -16.88
C GLU A 271 16.04 3.32 -17.18
N ASP A 272 16.90 3.68 -18.14
CA ASP A 272 17.25 5.08 -18.44
C ASP A 272 16.02 5.92 -18.83
N GLU A 273 15.06 5.28 -19.54
CA GLU A 273 13.85 5.95 -19.99
C GLU A 273 12.88 6.17 -18.80
N LEU A 274 12.67 5.16 -17.95
CA LEU A 274 11.75 5.27 -16.80
C LEU A 274 12.23 6.31 -15.78
N GLU A 275 13.53 6.35 -15.47
CA GLU A 275 14.10 7.36 -14.58
C GLU A 275 13.93 8.78 -15.14
N THR A 276 14.07 8.97 -16.46
CA THR A 276 13.83 10.26 -17.12
C THR A 276 12.39 10.73 -16.95
N PHE A 277 11.43 9.80 -16.83
CA PHE A 277 10.02 10.09 -16.64
C PHE A 277 9.58 10.12 -15.16
N ASN A 278 10.52 10.15 -14.22
CA ASN A 278 10.27 10.10 -12.78
C ASN A 278 9.51 8.84 -12.33
N LEU A 279 9.69 7.74 -13.06
CA LEU A 279 9.19 6.43 -12.66
C LEU A 279 10.34 5.61 -12.07
N THR A 280 10.07 4.95 -10.96
CA THR A 280 11.05 4.06 -10.35
C THR A 280 11.00 2.70 -11.01
N LEU A 281 12.17 2.10 -11.17
CA LEU A 281 12.29 0.71 -11.58
C LEU A 281 11.61 -0.22 -10.58
N PRO A 282 11.04 -1.33 -11.04
CA PRO A 282 10.66 -2.42 -10.15
C PRO A 282 11.85 -2.88 -9.30
N ARG A 283 11.60 -3.23 -8.03
CA ARG A 283 12.67 -3.67 -7.10
C ARG A 283 13.54 -4.81 -7.64
N PRO A 284 12.97 -5.85 -8.28
CA PRO A 284 13.81 -6.91 -8.89
C PRO A 284 14.81 -6.34 -9.89
N VAL A 285 14.37 -5.44 -10.78
CA VAL A 285 15.22 -4.81 -11.81
C VAL A 285 16.31 -3.97 -11.15
N GLN A 286 16.00 -3.22 -10.09
CA GLN A 286 17.01 -2.46 -9.33
C GLN A 286 18.09 -3.39 -8.76
N ILE A 287 17.69 -4.50 -8.13
CA ILE A 287 18.62 -5.49 -7.56
C ILE A 287 19.47 -6.12 -8.69
N CYS A 288 18.87 -6.50 -9.81
CA CYS A 288 19.61 -7.04 -10.97
C CYS A 288 20.65 -6.05 -11.48
N ARG A 289 20.25 -4.77 -11.61
CA ARG A 289 21.16 -3.70 -12.03
C ARG A 289 22.35 -3.53 -11.08
N ASP A 290 22.09 -3.46 -9.78
CA ASP A 290 23.11 -3.21 -8.79
C ASP A 290 24.09 -4.40 -8.67
N LEU A 291 23.60 -5.62 -8.85
CA LEU A 291 24.43 -6.82 -8.93
C LEU A 291 25.27 -6.86 -10.23
N ARG A 292 24.70 -6.44 -11.39
CA ARG A 292 25.46 -6.30 -12.64
C ARG A 292 26.58 -5.27 -12.53
N LYS A 293 26.33 -4.11 -11.90
CA LYS A 293 27.37 -3.09 -11.62
C LYS A 293 28.50 -3.65 -10.78
N ARG A 294 28.22 -4.63 -9.92
CA ARG A 294 29.23 -5.32 -9.10
C ARG A 294 29.89 -6.51 -9.82
N GLY A 295 29.47 -6.84 -11.05
CA GLY A 295 30.08 -7.89 -11.88
C GLY A 295 29.42 -9.26 -11.78
N LEU A 296 28.18 -9.37 -11.29
CA LEU A 296 27.38 -10.58 -11.39
C LEU A 296 26.52 -10.50 -12.66
N PRO A 297 26.75 -11.33 -13.69
CA PRO A 297 25.99 -11.31 -14.93
C PRO A 297 24.61 -11.97 -14.68
N ILE A 298 23.58 -11.18 -14.56
CA ILE A 298 22.18 -11.60 -14.39
C ILE A 298 21.28 -10.77 -15.30
N GLU A 299 20.18 -11.39 -15.77
CA GLU A 299 19.19 -10.72 -16.60
C GLU A 299 18.16 -9.98 -15.77
N ASP A 300 17.47 -9.02 -16.39
CA ASP A 300 16.39 -8.30 -15.73
C ASP A 300 15.16 -9.20 -15.59
N VAL A 301 14.65 -9.29 -14.37
CA VAL A 301 13.47 -10.05 -14.02
C VAL A 301 12.53 -9.19 -13.18
N LEU A 302 11.25 -9.57 -13.11
CA LEU A 302 10.20 -8.72 -12.55
C LEU A 302 9.50 -9.31 -11.32
N THR A 303 9.80 -10.56 -10.96
CA THR A 303 9.20 -11.24 -9.81
C THR A 303 10.24 -11.74 -8.82
N PRO A 304 9.89 -11.92 -7.52
CA PRO A 304 10.82 -12.47 -6.52
C PRO A 304 11.32 -13.87 -6.90
N GLU A 305 10.41 -14.71 -7.41
CA GLU A 305 10.71 -16.09 -7.79
C GLU A 305 11.68 -16.13 -8.98
N ALA A 306 11.45 -15.28 -9.99
CA ALA A 306 12.33 -15.17 -11.15
C ALA A 306 13.72 -14.65 -10.75
N LEU A 307 13.78 -13.67 -9.83
CA LEU A 307 15.05 -13.19 -9.29
C LEU A 307 15.78 -14.27 -8.51
N GLY A 308 15.06 -15.02 -7.69
CA GLY A 308 15.62 -16.16 -6.95
C GLY A 308 16.21 -17.23 -7.87
N GLU A 309 15.52 -17.55 -8.99
CA GLU A 309 15.99 -18.51 -10.00
C GLU A 309 17.24 -18.01 -10.73
N GLU A 310 17.21 -16.75 -11.18
CA GLU A 310 18.34 -16.12 -11.89
C GLU A 310 19.58 -16.05 -11.01
N LEU A 311 19.41 -15.63 -9.74
CA LEU A 311 20.48 -15.61 -8.75
C LEU A 311 21.03 -17.01 -8.48
N PHE A 312 20.15 -18.00 -8.31
CA PHE A 312 20.57 -19.37 -8.11
C PHE A 312 21.45 -19.86 -9.26
N CYS A 313 21.01 -19.66 -10.51
CA CYS A 313 21.77 -20.04 -11.71
C CYS A 313 23.11 -19.32 -11.80
N ALA A 314 23.14 -17.99 -11.55
CA ALA A 314 24.35 -17.19 -11.62
C ALA A 314 25.38 -17.59 -10.55
N LEU A 315 24.93 -17.81 -9.30
CA LEU A 315 25.76 -18.23 -8.18
C LEU A 315 26.32 -19.65 -8.37
N GLU A 316 25.52 -20.59 -8.85
CA GLU A 316 25.95 -21.94 -9.18
C GLU A 316 26.95 -21.98 -10.36
N ALA A 317 26.73 -21.19 -11.41
CA ALA A 317 27.65 -21.09 -12.53
C ALA A 317 29.01 -20.55 -12.06
N ARG A 318 29.00 -19.53 -11.18
CA ARG A 318 30.22 -18.95 -10.64
C ARG A 318 30.95 -19.91 -9.72
N ARG A 319 30.23 -20.64 -8.86
CA ARG A 319 30.81 -21.67 -7.98
C ARG A 319 31.52 -22.78 -8.78
N LYS A 320 31.00 -23.13 -9.97
CA LYS A 320 31.64 -24.11 -10.87
C LYS A 320 32.84 -23.54 -11.62
N ALA A 321 32.87 -22.22 -11.86
CA ALA A 321 33.97 -21.55 -12.58
C ALA A 321 35.19 -21.25 -11.69
N VAL A 322 35.00 -21.09 -10.39
CA VAL A 322 36.09 -20.89 -9.40
C VAL A 322 36.62 -22.25 -8.98
N SER A 323 37.89 -22.56 -9.27
CA SER A 323 38.52 -23.83 -8.93
C SER A 323 38.57 -24.03 -7.41
N PRO A 324 38.56 -25.31 -6.91
CA PRO A 324 38.46 -25.62 -5.45
C PRO A 324 39.57 -25.03 -4.57
N SER A 325 40.66 -24.53 -5.16
CA SER A 325 41.81 -23.97 -4.44
C SER A 325 41.65 -22.53 -3.94
N GLU A 326 40.72 -21.75 -4.52
CA GLU A 326 40.51 -20.34 -4.14
C GLU A 326 39.43 -20.19 -3.06
N PHE A 327 38.49 -21.14 -2.96
CA PHE A 327 37.46 -21.15 -1.92
C PHE A 327 37.99 -21.49 -0.52
N ALA A 328 39.07 -22.26 -0.43
CA ALA A 328 39.68 -22.65 0.83
C ALA A 328 40.43 -21.53 1.56
N SER A 329 40.70 -20.41 0.88
CA SER A 329 41.42 -19.26 1.46
C SER A 329 40.52 -18.23 2.14
N SER A 330 39.21 -18.27 1.90
CA SER A 330 38.23 -17.35 2.53
C SER A 330 37.58 -17.93 3.82
N GLU A 331 37.72 -19.22 4.08
CA GLU A 331 37.20 -19.87 5.29
C GLU A 331 38.11 -19.81 6.51
N ASN A 332 39.35 -19.28 6.38
CA ASN A 332 40.31 -19.16 7.48
C ASN A 332 40.19 -17.85 8.27
N GLY A 333 38.99 -17.46 8.60
CA GLY A 333 38.64 -16.33 9.47
C GLY A 333 37.66 -16.70 10.57
N LYS A 334 38.17 -17.45 11.59
CA LYS A 334 37.58 -17.69 12.92
C LYS A 334 36.55 -18.83 13.11
N ALA A 335 37.11 -19.85 13.75
CA ALA A 335 36.61 -20.58 14.94
C ALA A 335 35.25 -21.26 14.84
N GLY A 336 35.36 -22.58 14.77
CA GLY A 336 34.30 -23.55 14.94
C GLY A 336 33.53 -23.42 16.25
N LEU A 337 32.23 -23.66 16.10
CA LEU A 337 31.39 -24.26 17.14
C LEU A 337 30.77 -25.51 16.52
N PRO A 338 30.69 -26.62 17.25
CA PRO A 338 30.26 -27.91 16.71
C PRO A 338 28.76 -27.94 16.46
N ALA A 339 28.38 -28.57 15.34
CA ALA A 339 26.98 -28.86 15.02
C ALA A 339 26.45 -29.89 16.04
N GLU A 340 25.54 -29.48 16.91
CA GLU A 340 24.65 -30.38 17.63
C GLU A 340 23.30 -30.45 16.92
N GLU A 341 22.98 -31.68 16.50
CA GLU A 341 21.68 -32.05 15.95
C GLU A 341 20.59 -31.90 17.02
N ILE A 342 19.57 -31.12 16.75
CA ILE A 342 18.36 -31.04 17.58
C ILE A 342 17.36 -32.06 17.05
N PRO A 343 16.98 -33.11 17.83
CA PRO A 343 15.99 -34.06 17.38
C PRO A 343 14.57 -33.50 17.48
N LEU A 344 13.78 -33.70 16.44
CA LEU A 344 12.35 -33.52 16.41
C LEU A 344 11.68 -34.51 17.40
N SER A 345 11.03 -34.02 18.45
CA SER A 345 10.20 -34.83 19.32
C SER A 345 8.72 -34.66 18.98
N GLU A 346 8.15 -35.77 18.53
CA GLU A 346 6.71 -35.98 18.42
C GLU A 346 6.05 -36.00 19.82
N ASN A 347 4.95 -35.27 19.90
CA ASN A 347 4.08 -35.21 21.09
C ASN A 347 3.16 -36.44 21.13
N ARG A 348 3.38 -37.38 22.10
CA ARG A 348 2.36 -38.34 22.54
C ARG A 348 2.20 -38.27 24.04
N GLN A 349 0.98 -37.96 24.46
CA GLN A 349 0.49 -38.04 25.82
C GLN A 349 0.67 -39.44 26.40
N ARG A 350 1.09 -39.57 27.67
CA ARG A 350 0.48 -40.45 28.69
C ARG A 350 1.04 -40.22 30.09
N ASN A 351 0.12 -40.35 31.04
CA ASN A 351 0.20 -40.18 32.47
C ASN A 351 1.21 -41.09 33.19
N SER A 352 1.59 -40.61 34.36
CA SER A 352 1.61 -41.21 35.70
C SER A 352 2.97 -41.48 36.36
N SER A 353 3.05 -40.88 37.54
CA SER A 353 3.61 -41.37 38.84
C SER A 353 5.13 -41.59 39.01
N ALA A 354 5.65 -40.75 39.88
CA ALA A 354 6.40 -41.00 41.10
C ALA A 354 7.84 -41.53 41.04
N GLU A 355 8.60 -40.90 41.89
CA GLU A 355 9.77 -41.30 42.67
C GLU A 355 11.17 -40.91 42.17
N GLY A 356 11.79 -40.22 43.08
CA GLY A 356 13.00 -39.46 43.07
C GLY A 356 14.31 -40.23 42.87
N SER A 357 15.31 -39.47 42.51
CA SER A 357 16.66 -39.57 43.06
C SER A 357 17.53 -38.35 42.66
N HIS A 358 18.24 -37.85 43.64
CA HIS A 358 19.29 -36.81 43.52
C HIS A 358 20.36 -37.19 42.51
N PHE A 359 20.81 -36.26 41.69
CA PHE A 359 22.24 -36.05 41.46
C PHE A 359 22.55 -34.62 40.96
N SER A 360 23.62 -34.12 41.49
CA SER A 360 24.31 -32.82 41.45
C SER A 360 24.22 -31.94 40.20
N LYS A 361 23.93 -30.66 40.46
CA LYS A 361 24.15 -29.49 39.58
C LYS A 361 25.62 -29.27 39.30
N THR A 362 25.99 -29.04 38.08
CA THR A 362 27.26 -28.41 37.71
C THR A 362 27.01 -27.09 36.98
N ALA A 363 27.85 -26.11 37.26
CA ALA A 363 27.76 -24.69 37.17
C ALA A 363 27.99 -24.11 35.75
N GLU A 364 27.09 -24.36 34.77
CA GLU A 364 27.12 -23.70 33.45
C GLU A 364 25.79 -23.11 33.03
N THR A 365 24.73 -23.29 33.77
CA THR A 365 23.41 -22.71 33.54
C THR A 365 23.21 -21.31 34.18
N ASP A 366 24.12 -20.91 35.06
CA ASP A 366 23.96 -19.66 35.86
C ASP A 366 24.43 -18.40 35.13
N VAL A 367 25.25 -18.49 34.06
CA VAL A 367 25.76 -17.30 33.36
C VAL A 367 24.77 -16.76 32.31
N LEU A 368 24.04 -17.63 31.63
CA LEU A 368 23.00 -17.23 30.67
C LEU A 368 21.72 -16.72 31.32
N SER A 369 21.38 -17.24 32.50
CA SER A 369 20.22 -16.75 33.29
C SER A 369 20.51 -15.39 33.95
N THR A 370 21.72 -15.13 34.40
CA THR A 370 22.13 -13.84 35.00
C THR A 370 22.18 -12.71 33.95
N GLU A 371 22.65 -12.98 32.74
CA GLU A 371 22.62 -11.96 31.67
C GLU A 371 21.20 -11.65 31.16
N ALA A 372 20.33 -12.65 31.09
CA ALA A 372 18.92 -12.44 30.75
C ALA A 372 18.18 -11.69 31.87
N GLU A 373 18.40 -12.06 33.14
CA GLU A 373 17.85 -11.38 34.31
C GLU A 373 18.45 -9.98 34.53
N GLU A 374 19.74 -9.75 34.21
CA GLU A 374 20.31 -8.40 34.20
C GLU A 374 19.79 -7.55 33.02
N ARG A 375 19.54 -8.14 31.86
CA ARG A 375 18.86 -7.44 30.74
C ARG A 375 17.41 -7.13 31.08
N GLU A 376 16.69 -8.02 31.76
CA GLU A 376 15.33 -7.76 32.27
C GLU A 376 15.34 -6.72 33.39
N ARG A 377 16.28 -6.76 34.34
CA ARG A 377 16.43 -5.73 35.40
C ARG A 377 16.84 -4.37 34.83
N LYS A 378 17.74 -4.31 33.82
CA LYS A 378 18.07 -3.07 33.13
C LYS A 378 16.90 -2.52 32.30
N ARG A 379 16.00 -3.38 31.77
CA ARG A 379 14.74 -2.97 31.15
C ARG A 379 13.74 -2.39 32.12
N ASP A 380 13.77 -2.79 33.37
CA ASP A 380 12.84 -2.27 34.41
C ASP A 380 13.25 -0.89 34.95
N GLU A 381 14.51 -0.44 34.71
CA GLU A 381 15.02 0.88 35.13
C GLU A 381 15.05 1.93 34.00
N SER A 382 14.95 1.55 32.71
CA SER A 382 14.84 2.50 31.59
C SER A 382 13.38 2.83 31.33
N VAL A 383 12.92 4.00 31.77
CA VAL A 383 11.64 4.54 31.32
C VAL A 383 11.80 4.95 29.87
N GLY A 384 11.29 4.14 28.91
CA GLY A 384 11.25 4.52 27.51
C GLY A 384 10.50 5.84 27.29
N GLN A 385 10.74 6.49 26.18
CA GLN A 385 10.00 7.72 25.85
C GLN A 385 8.49 7.46 25.75
N ILE A 386 8.09 6.24 25.35
CA ILE A 386 6.71 5.75 25.42
C ILE A 386 6.71 4.42 26.17
N ASP A 387 5.98 4.34 27.28
CA ASP A 387 5.78 3.11 28.05
C ASP A 387 4.28 2.81 28.15
N CYS A 388 3.85 1.73 27.49
CA CYS A 388 2.47 1.28 27.45
C CYS A 388 2.36 -0.09 28.10
N ARG A 389 1.53 -0.21 29.16
CA ARG A 389 1.28 -1.49 29.86
C ARG A 389 -0.21 -1.74 29.95
N ASN A 390 -0.62 -2.92 29.50
CA ASN A 390 -1.99 -3.45 29.57
C ASN A 390 -3.06 -2.52 29.02
N LEU A 391 -2.78 -1.82 27.90
CA LEU A 391 -3.74 -0.91 27.27
C LEU A 391 -4.82 -1.71 26.54
N SER A 392 -6.08 -1.51 26.96
CA SER A 392 -7.27 -2.11 26.31
C SER A 392 -8.29 -1.03 25.99
N TYR A 393 -8.90 -1.11 24.81
CA TYR A 393 -9.89 -0.14 24.39
C TYR A 393 -11.02 -0.78 23.58
N ILE A 394 -12.26 -0.40 23.89
CA ILE A 394 -13.47 -0.88 23.23
C ILE A 394 -14.25 0.31 22.71
N TYR A 395 -14.46 0.37 21.41
CA TYR A 395 -15.36 1.34 20.78
C TYR A 395 -16.81 1.02 21.14
N ASN A 396 -17.62 2.03 21.36
CA ASN A 396 -19.06 1.91 21.68
C ASN A 396 -19.36 0.91 22.82
N ALA A 397 -18.53 0.92 23.85
CA ALA A 397 -18.68 0.03 25.00
C ALA A 397 -20.10 0.11 25.59
N GLY A 398 -20.73 -1.05 25.81
CA GLY A 398 -22.10 -1.13 26.35
C GLY A 398 -23.23 -1.04 25.32
N SER A 399 -22.90 -0.90 24.03
CA SER A 399 -23.88 -0.96 22.93
C SER A 399 -23.81 -2.33 22.21
N PRO A 400 -24.82 -2.70 21.41
CA PRO A 400 -24.77 -3.87 20.52
C PRO A 400 -23.65 -3.80 19.48
N PHE A 401 -23.05 -2.62 19.30
CA PHE A 401 -22.00 -2.32 18.36
C PHE A 401 -20.61 -2.20 19.02
N ALA A 402 -20.44 -2.76 20.22
CA ALA A 402 -19.17 -2.77 20.93
C ALA A 402 -18.12 -3.55 20.12
N SER A 403 -16.98 -2.93 19.86
CA SER A 403 -15.85 -3.55 19.13
C SER A 403 -14.57 -3.32 19.91
N GLN A 404 -13.88 -4.41 20.26
CA GLN A 404 -12.61 -4.36 20.96
C GLN A 404 -11.49 -4.06 19.95
N ALA A 405 -10.88 -2.89 20.09
CA ALA A 405 -9.79 -2.45 19.22
C ALA A 405 -8.41 -2.73 19.80
N LEU A 406 -8.24 -2.62 21.12
CA LEU A 406 -7.00 -2.93 21.83
C LEU A 406 -7.29 -3.90 22.98
N ASN A 407 -6.38 -4.85 23.21
CA ASN A 407 -6.56 -5.93 24.16
C ASN A 407 -5.25 -6.26 24.91
N GLY A 408 -4.93 -5.50 25.95
CA GLY A 408 -3.74 -5.69 26.77
C GLY A 408 -2.45 -5.43 26.00
N VAL A 409 -2.36 -4.26 25.32
CA VAL A 409 -1.16 -3.84 24.61
C VAL A 409 -0.04 -3.54 25.60
N GLU A 410 1.11 -4.13 25.37
CA GLU A 410 2.37 -3.89 26.07
C GLU A 410 3.43 -3.50 25.06
N LEU A 411 3.98 -2.29 25.16
CA LEU A 411 4.97 -1.78 24.21
C LEU A 411 5.78 -0.66 24.85
N THR A 412 7.11 -0.73 24.71
CA THR A 412 8.03 0.34 25.07
C THR A 412 8.75 0.81 23.82
N ILE A 413 8.80 2.14 23.60
CA ILE A 413 9.53 2.79 22.51
C ILE A 413 10.55 3.72 23.13
N GLU A 414 11.82 3.53 22.76
CA GLU A 414 12.94 4.29 23.30
C GLU A 414 13.08 5.65 22.60
N ALA A 415 13.69 6.61 23.29
CA ALA A 415 14.04 7.88 22.67
C ALA A 415 15.13 7.67 21.59
N GLY A 416 14.98 8.31 20.44
CA GLY A 416 15.92 8.20 19.34
C GLY A 416 15.57 7.12 18.31
N GLU A 417 14.51 6.35 18.53
CA GLU A 417 14.08 5.33 17.58
C GLU A 417 13.32 5.92 16.38
N PHE A 418 13.62 5.39 15.19
CA PHE A 418 12.71 5.41 14.05
C PHE A 418 11.92 4.11 14.08
N PHE A 419 10.70 4.18 14.64
CA PHE A 419 9.93 3.00 15.05
C PHE A 419 8.79 2.68 14.09
N GLY A 420 8.68 1.39 13.69
CA GLY A 420 7.64 0.90 12.82
C GLY A 420 6.47 0.24 13.59
N ILE A 421 5.25 0.44 13.15
CA ILE A 421 4.08 -0.31 13.61
C ILE A 421 3.43 -0.99 12.42
N ILE A 422 3.45 -2.34 12.40
CA ILE A 422 2.91 -3.16 11.34
C ILE A 422 1.74 -4.00 11.81
N GLY A 423 0.88 -4.41 10.89
CA GLY A 423 -0.28 -5.24 11.19
C GLY A 423 -1.35 -5.11 10.10
N HIS A 424 -2.23 -6.09 9.96
CA HIS A 424 -3.34 -6.03 9.02
C HIS A 424 -4.34 -4.92 9.36
N THR A 425 -5.18 -4.54 8.40
CA THR A 425 -6.27 -3.57 8.61
C THR A 425 -7.19 -4.07 9.73
N GLY A 426 -7.51 -3.18 10.69
CA GLY A 426 -8.32 -3.53 11.87
C GLY A 426 -7.54 -4.19 13.03
N SER A 427 -6.21 -4.34 12.95
CA SER A 427 -5.40 -4.91 14.06
C SER A 427 -5.22 -3.99 15.27
N GLY A 428 -5.67 -2.73 15.21
CA GLY A 428 -5.63 -1.78 16.33
C GLY A 428 -4.54 -0.71 16.24
N LYS A 429 -3.71 -0.66 15.19
CA LYS A 429 -2.59 0.29 15.00
C LYS A 429 -3.02 1.75 15.16
N SER A 430 -3.96 2.21 14.31
CA SER A 430 -4.43 3.60 14.34
C SER A 430 -5.09 3.95 15.69
N THR A 431 -5.79 3.00 16.32
CA THR A 431 -6.34 3.19 17.67
C THR A 431 -5.22 3.38 18.69
N PHE A 432 -4.15 2.60 18.63
CA PHE A 432 -3.01 2.73 19.52
C PHE A 432 -2.33 4.09 19.35
N VAL A 433 -1.98 4.49 18.14
CA VAL A 433 -1.28 5.76 17.92
C VAL A 433 -2.12 6.98 18.31
N GLN A 434 -3.46 6.93 18.17
CA GLN A 434 -4.37 7.98 18.62
C GLN A 434 -4.42 8.15 20.14
N HIS A 435 -4.01 7.14 20.92
CA HIS A 435 -3.84 7.30 22.36
C HIS A 435 -2.59 8.10 22.70
N LEU A 436 -1.53 8.04 21.88
CA LEU A 436 -0.23 8.65 22.20
C LEU A 436 -0.30 10.18 22.34
N ASN A 437 -1.17 10.84 21.57
CA ASN A 437 -1.41 12.29 21.70
C ASN A 437 -2.73 12.61 22.41
N ALA A 438 -3.32 11.63 23.10
CA ALA A 438 -4.60 11.72 23.81
C ALA A 438 -5.77 12.21 22.92
N LEU A 439 -5.77 11.86 21.61
CA LEU A 439 -6.94 12.04 20.76
C LEU A 439 -8.05 11.10 21.22
N ILE A 440 -7.71 9.86 21.52
CA ILE A 440 -8.54 8.94 22.29
C ILE A 440 -8.06 9.00 23.74
N LYS A 441 -8.91 9.50 24.63
CA LYS A 441 -8.60 9.64 26.06
C LYS A 441 -8.81 8.33 26.80
N LEU A 442 -7.87 7.99 27.65
CA LEU A 442 -8.02 6.92 28.62
C LEU A 442 -9.00 7.31 29.73
N PRO A 443 -9.81 6.36 30.24
CA PRO A 443 -10.60 6.62 31.44
C PRO A 443 -9.66 6.92 32.62
N THR A 444 -9.81 8.11 33.21
CA THR A 444 -9.00 8.50 34.38
C THR A 444 -9.23 7.56 35.56
N ALA A 445 -8.19 7.32 36.37
CA ALA A 445 -8.18 6.35 37.47
C ALA A 445 -9.31 6.57 38.51
N GLU A 446 -9.93 7.75 38.60
CA GLU A 446 -11.06 8.01 39.53
C GLU A 446 -12.44 7.63 38.96
N LYS A 447 -12.62 7.54 37.64
CA LYS A 447 -13.76 6.83 37.08
C LYS A 447 -13.45 5.34 37.09
N LYS A 448 -12.92 4.86 38.23
CA LYS A 448 -12.75 3.47 38.49
C LYS A 448 -14.07 2.79 38.13
N TYR A 449 -14.01 1.97 37.11
CA TYR A 449 -14.84 0.79 36.96
C TYR A 449 -15.28 0.39 38.36
N LYS A 450 -16.55 0.65 38.78
CA LYS A 450 -17.06 0.07 40.02
C LYS A 450 -16.86 -1.42 39.82
N PRO A 451 -15.94 -2.08 40.55
CA PRO A 451 -15.66 -3.48 40.30
C PRO A 451 -16.99 -4.21 40.46
N LYS A 452 -17.50 -4.80 39.39
CA LYS A 452 -18.43 -5.93 39.55
C LYS A 452 -17.77 -6.78 40.63
N LYS A 453 -18.48 -7.02 41.75
CA LYS A 453 -17.94 -7.76 42.89
C LYS A 453 -17.12 -8.91 42.35
N LEU A 454 -15.78 -8.81 42.44
CA LEU A 454 -14.85 -9.83 42.04
C LEU A 454 -15.32 -11.11 42.75
N LYS A 455 -15.50 -12.20 42.04
CA LYS A 455 -15.77 -13.49 42.64
C LYS A 455 -14.57 -13.80 43.54
N LYS A 456 -14.84 -14.38 44.72
CA LYS A 456 -13.82 -14.71 45.71
C LYS A 456 -12.71 -15.54 45.04
N GLY A 457 -11.52 -14.94 44.83
CA GLY A 457 -10.38 -15.58 44.16
C GLY A 457 -9.99 -15.02 42.80
N GLU A 458 -10.75 -14.05 42.23
CA GLU A 458 -10.34 -13.34 41.01
C GLU A 458 -9.36 -12.22 41.38
N ALA A 459 -8.20 -12.19 40.73
CA ALA A 459 -7.25 -11.09 40.83
C ALA A 459 -7.85 -9.85 40.20
N PRO A 460 -7.62 -8.63 40.75
CA PRO A 460 -8.04 -7.41 40.10
C PRO A 460 -7.39 -7.29 38.70
N PRO A 461 -8.10 -6.78 37.69
CA PRO A 461 -7.51 -6.57 36.39
C PRO A 461 -6.26 -5.69 36.52
N PRO A 462 -5.19 -5.99 35.80
CA PRO A 462 -3.96 -5.22 35.84
C PRO A 462 -4.24 -3.76 35.48
N LEU A 463 -3.54 -2.84 36.16
CA LEU A 463 -3.71 -1.40 35.94
C LEU A 463 -3.17 -1.01 34.57
N VAL A 464 -3.95 -0.23 33.81
CA VAL A 464 -3.47 0.38 32.56
C VAL A 464 -2.49 1.49 32.92
N LYS A 465 -1.34 1.49 32.27
CA LYS A 465 -0.36 2.59 32.30
C LYS A 465 -0.02 2.99 30.88
N LEU A 466 -0.06 4.28 30.58
CA LEU A 466 0.45 4.84 29.34
C LEU A 466 1.16 6.15 29.65
N THR A 467 2.48 6.12 29.55
CA THR A 467 3.35 7.28 29.72
C THR A 467 3.94 7.65 28.37
N VAL A 468 3.86 8.93 27.99
CA VAL A 468 4.38 9.47 26.74
C VAL A 468 5.21 10.71 27.08
N ASP A 469 6.48 10.70 26.79
CA ASP A 469 7.45 11.78 27.08
C ASP A 469 7.33 12.30 28.54
N GLY A 470 7.22 11.36 29.47
CA GLY A 470 7.07 11.66 30.92
C GLY A 470 5.65 12.05 31.35
N TYR A 471 4.70 12.21 30.46
CA TYR A 471 3.29 12.49 30.79
C TYR A 471 2.51 11.21 31.00
N ASP A 472 1.95 11.01 32.20
CA ASP A 472 1.04 9.89 32.46
C ASP A 472 -0.37 10.24 31.94
N LEU A 473 -0.82 9.53 30.90
CA LEU A 473 -2.12 9.78 30.26
C LEU A 473 -3.30 9.26 31.08
N THR A 474 -3.04 8.53 32.16
CA THR A 474 -4.06 8.07 33.12
C THR A 474 -4.28 9.07 34.26
N ASP A 475 -3.39 10.05 34.45
CA ASP A 475 -3.51 11.09 35.46
C ASP A 475 -4.43 12.22 34.95
N LYS A 476 -5.37 12.66 35.80
CA LYS A 476 -6.25 13.80 35.55
C LYS A 476 -5.52 15.15 35.45
N LYS A 477 -4.34 15.24 36.05
CA LYS A 477 -3.55 16.47 36.11
C LYS A 477 -2.69 16.67 34.86
N THR A 478 -2.63 15.67 33.98
CA THR A 478 -1.83 15.76 32.76
C THR A 478 -2.33 16.88 31.87
N ASP A 479 -1.43 17.79 31.51
CA ASP A 479 -1.69 18.88 30.57
C ASP A 479 -1.65 18.32 29.14
N PHE A 480 -2.84 17.96 28.63
CA PHE A 480 -2.97 17.44 27.25
C PHE A 480 -2.66 18.48 26.17
N ARG A 481 -2.67 19.77 26.48
CA ARG A 481 -2.28 20.82 25.53
C ARG A 481 -0.77 20.81 25.35
N GLU A 482 -0.03 20.73 26.45
CA GLU A 482 1.42 20.62 26.42
C GLU A 482 1.86 19.29 25.78
N LEU A 483 1.23 18.15 26.14
CA LEU A 483 1.48 16.87 25.49
C LEU A 483 1.34 16.95 23.96
N ARG A 484 0.26 17.55 23.47
CA ARG A 484 0.00 17.66 22.02
C ARG A 484 0.97 18.60 21.29
N SER A 485 1.61 19.53 21.97
CA SER A 485 2.69 20.32 21.38
C SER A 485 3.97 19.51 21.19
N LYS A 486 4.17 18.46 22.03
CA LYS A 486 5.34 17.58 21.98
C LYS A 486 5.12 16.32 21.13
N VAL A 487 3.87 15.89 20.96
CA VAL A 487 3.51 14.71 20.17
C VAL A 487 2.71 15.14 18.94
N GLY A 488 3.42 15.36 17.84
CA GLY A 488 2.81 15.66 16.54
C GLY A 488 2.19 14.42 15.93
N MET A 489 1.02 14.54 15.31
CA MET A 489 0.34 13.43 14.64
C MET A 489 -0.13 13.81 13.26
N VAL A 490 0.29 13.01 12.28
CA VAL A 490 -0.14 13.08 10.87
C VAL A 490 -1.03 11.87 10.61
N PHE A 491 -2.27 12.11 10.18
CA PHE A 491 -3.23 11.04 9.85
C PHE A 491 -2.99 10.45 8.46
N GLN A 492 -3.63 9.33 8.18
CA GLN A 492 -3.53 8.59 6.92
C GLN A 492 -3.82 9.45 5.67
N TYR A 493 -4.76 10.40 5.80
CA TYR A 493 -5.10 11.39 4.75
C TYR A 493 -4.88 12.79 5.29
N PRO A 494 -3.63 13.27 5.34
CA PRO A 494 -3.32 14.54 5.99
C PRO A 494 -4.01 15.73 5.30
N GLU A 495 -4.34 15.61 4.01
CA GLU A 495 -5.07 16.60 3.24
C GLU A 495 -6.47 16.91 3.79
N TYR A 496 -7.09 15.99 4.52
CA TYR A 496 -8.37 16.24 5.20
C TYR A 496 -8.23 17.01 6.52
N GLN A 497 -6.99 17.24 6.97
CA GLN A 497 -6.71 18.09 8.14
C GLN A 497 -6.71 19.57 7.78
N LEU A 498 -6.64 19.93 6.50
CA LEU A 498 -6.59 21.30 6.01
C LEU A 498 -7.98 21.94 6.08
N PHE A 499 -8.07 23.11 6.71
CA PHE A 499 -9.35 23.78 6.97
C PHE A 499 -9.31 25.30 6.84
N ALA A 500 -8.12 25.92 6.81
CA ALA A 500 -7.98 27.37 6.76
C ALA A 500 -8.09 27.92 5.32
N GLU A 501 -8.30 29.22 5.20
CA GLU A 501 -8.41 29.91 3.91
C GLU A 501 -7.06 30.02 3.19
N THR A 502 -5.96 30.09 3.93
CA THR A 502 -4.61 30.19 3.39
C THR A 502 -3.68 29.16 4.01
N VAL A 503 -2.66 28.74 3.25
CA VAL A 503 -1.58 27.87 3.72
C VAL A 503 -0.90 28.43 4.96
N PHE A 504 -0.65 29.76 5.00
CA PHE A 504 -0.07 30.40 6.18
C PHE A 504 -0.94 30.22 7.43
N ALA A 505 -2.24 30.46 7.31
CA ALA A 505 -3.16 30.35 8.45
C ALA A 505 -3.28 28.91 8.93
N ASP A 506 -3.29 27.93 8.02
CA ASP A 506 -3.36 26.52 8.34
C ASP A 506 -2.11 26.04 9.10
N VAL A 507 -0.93 26.33 8.56
CA VAL A 507 0.35 25.95 9.21
C VAL A 507 0.55 26.68 10.54
N ALA A 508 0.17 27.97 10.65
CA ALA A 508 0.30 28.75 11.90
C ALA A 508 -0.63 28.27 13.02
N PHE A 509 -1.67 27.52 12.69
CA PHE A 509 -2.72 27.13 13.65
C PHE A 509 -2.16 26.38 14.88
N GLY A 510 -1.25 25.42 14.67
CA GLY A 510 -0.65 24.67 15.76
C GLY A 510 0.09 25.57 16.75
N LEU A 511 0.92 26.48 16.27
CA LEU A 511 1.66 27.43 17.11
C LEU A 511 0.74 28.30 17.95
N LYS A 512 -0.29 28.88 17.34
CA LYS A 512 -1.24 29.77 18.03
C LYS A 512 -2.02 29.03 19.14
N ASN A 513 -2.38 27.77 18.90
CA ASN A 513 -3.20 27.01 19.85
C ASN A 513 -2.39 26.35 20.97
N PHE A 514 -1.15 25.97 20.75
CA PHE A 514 -0.33 25.29 21.74
C PHE A 514 0.53 26.24 22.58
N SER A 515 0.77 27.46 22.12
CA SER A 515 1.51 28.48 22.90
C SER A 515 0.71 28.91 24.14
N LYS A 516 1.38 29.01 25.29
CA LYS A 516 0.77 29.50 26.55
C LYS A 516 0.44 30.99 26.48
N GLU A 517 1.27 31.77 25.80
CA GLU A 517 1.10 33.18 25.50
C GLU A 517 0.91 33.37 24.00
N GLU A 518 0.26 34.45 23.58
CA GLU A 518 0.08 34.74 22.16
C GLU A 518 1.44 34.98 21.49
N PRO A 519 1.85 34.17 20.50
CA PRO A 519 3.16 34.30 19.90
C PRO A 519 3.25 35.57 19.04
N LYS A 520 4.40 36.23 19.05
CA LYS A 520 4.63 37.43 18.22
C LYS A 520 4.50 37.04 16.72
N GLU A 521 3.90 37.95 15.97
CA GLU A 521 3.64 37.70 14.53
C GLU A 521 4.92 37.39 13.74
N GLU A 522 6.03 38.04 14.09
CA GLU A 522 7.34 37.77 13.45
C GLU A 522 7.86 36.35 13.72
N ASP A 523 7.65 35.84 14.95
CA ASP A 523 8.07 34.49 15.32
C ASP A 523 7.20 33.45 14.62
N VAL A 524 5.90 33.72 14.51
CA VAL A 524 4.98 32.88 13.71
C VAL A 524 5.39 32.85 12.26
N LYS A 525 5.69 34.00 11.64
CA LYS A 525 6.15 34.08 10.24
C LYS A 525 7.44 33.28 10.02
N LYS A 526 8.41 33.40 10.93
CA LYS A 526 9.66 32.64 10.86
C LYS A 526 9.45 31.13 10.96
N ALA A 527 8.60 30.69 11.91
CA ALA A 527 8.34 29.29 12.12
C ALA A 527 7.56 28.66 10.94
N VAL A 528 6.54 29.37 10.41
CA VAL A 528 5.79 28.93 9.23
C VAL A 528 6.68 28.83 7.99
N ARG A 529 7.54 29.84 7.78
CA ARG A 529 8.53 29.79 6.67
C ARG A 529 9.42 28.56 6.82
N ALA A 530 10.04 28.37 7.98
CA ALA A 530 10.92 27.23 8.22
C ALA A 530 10.20 25.88 8.04
N ALA A 531 8.95 25.76 8.48
CA ALA A 531 8.17 24.54 8.30
C ALA A 531 7.86 24.25 6.82
N LEU A 532 7.46 25.27 6.04
CA LEU A 532 7.21 25.11 4.61
C LEU A 532 8.49 24.77 3.83
N GLU A 533 9.59 25.47 4.11
CA GLU A 533 10.90 25.17 3.49
C GLU A 533 11.40 23.76 3.86
N THR A 534 11.17 23.30 5.09
CA THR A 534 11.51 21.94 5.52
C THR A 534 10.81 20.89 4.68
N VAL A 535 9.54 21.09 4.35
CA VAL A 535 8.77 20.17 3.49
C VAL A 535 8.96 20.42 1.99
N GLY A 536 9.90 21.29 1.60
CA GLY A 536 10.24 21.58 0.20
C GLY A 536 9.19 22.43 -0.52
N LEU A 537 8.51 23.32 0.19
CA LEU A 537 7.56 24.28 -0.38
C LEU A 537 8.10 25.70 -0.23
N ASP A 538 8.05 26.50 -1.31
CA ASP A 538 8.45 27.91 -1.25
C ASP A 538 7.43 28.73 -0.44
N TYR A 539 7.92 29.45 0.56
CA TYR A 539 7.06 30.21 1.47
C TYR A 539 6.34 31.37 0.73
N GLU A 540 7.05 32.11 -0.12
CA GLU A 540 6.48 33.29 -0.77
C GLU A 540 5.40 32.92 -1.79
N GLU A 541 5.60 31.80 -2.48
CA GLU A 541 4.63 31.26 -3.44
C GLU A 541 3.39 30.71 -2.74
N MET A 542 3.59 29.99 -1.60
CA MET A 542 2.51 29.19 -0.99
C MET A 542 1.71 29.92 0.07
N LYS A 543 2.31 30.87 0.81
CA LYS A 543 1.69 31.46 2.03
C LYS A 543 0.27 31.97 1.87
N ASN A 544 -0.04 32.58 0.71
CA ASN A 544 -1.35 33.21 0.44
C ASN A 544 -2.29 32.33 -0.39
N ARG A 545 -1.82 31.17 -0.87
CA ARG A 545 -2.67 30.25 -1.66
C ARG A 545 -3.67 29.54 -0.77
N SER A 546 -4.82 29.20 -1.34
CA SER A 546 -5.79 28.33 -0.66
C SER A 546 -5.23 26.89 -0.61
N PRO A 547 -5.24 26.23 0.54
CA PRO A 547 -4.86 24.81 0.63
C PRO A 547 -5.68 23.91 -0.31
N PHE A 548 -6.92 24.30 -0.60
CA PHE A 548 -7.84 23.52 -1.43
C PHE A 548 -7.50 23.53 -2.92
N GLU A 549 -6.74 24.55 -3.39
CA GLU A 549 -6.28 24.68 -4.77
C GLU A 549 -4.97 23.93 -5.06
N LEU A 550 -4.33 23.38 -4.03
CA LEU A 550 -3.06 22.68 -4.14
C LEU A 550 -3.22 21.27 -4.71
N SER A 551 -2.17 20.76 -5.34
CA SER A 551 -2.10 19.34 -5.71
C SER A 551 -2.11 18.44 -4.48
N GLY A 552 -2.48 17.16 -4.62
CA GLY A 552 -2.52 16.21 -3.50
C GLY A 552 -1.19 16.12 -2.75
N GLY A 553 -0.07 16.07 -3.47
CA GLY A 553 1.26 16.07 -2.87
C GLY A 553 1.59 17.37 -2.12
N GLN A 554 1.22 18.53 -2.67
CA GLN A 554 1.38 19.82 -1.98
C GLN A 554 0.49 19.91 -0.74
N LYS A 555 -0.79 19.48 -0.81
CA LYS A 555 -1.69 19.41 0.35
C LYS A 555 -1.08 18.58 1.48
N ARG A 556 -0.54 17.40 1.16
CA ARG A 556 0.11 16.52 2.14
C ARG A 556 1.32 17.19 2.79
N ARG A 557 2.17 17.85 2.01
CA ARG A 557 3.33 18.59 2.53
C ARG A 557 2.91 19.76 3.43
N VAL A 558 1.86 20.51 3.06
CA VAL A 558 1.29 21.58 3.91
C VAL A 558 0.75 21.02 5.22
N ALA A 559 0.03 19.89 5.19
CA ALA A 559 -0.48 19.26 6.40
C ALA A 559 0.64 18.76 7.33
N ILE A 560 1.72 18.18 6.76
CA ILE A 560 2.92 17.84 7.54
C ILE A 560 3.56 19.11 8.12
N ALA A 561 3.68 20.19 7.34
CA ALA A 561 4.22 21.48 7.84
C ALA A 561 3.41 22.01 9.01
N GLY A 562 2.07 21.91 8.98
CA GLY A 562 1.18 22.29 10.08
C GLY A 562 1.41 21.50 11.37
N VAL A 563 1.88 20.26 11.28
CA VAL A 563 2.25 19.45 12.45
C VAL A 563 3.67 19.78 12.93
N ILE A 564 4.65 19.86 12.02
CA ILE A 564 6.06 20.05 12.39
C ILE A 564 6.43 21.49 12.79
N VAL A 565 5.56 22.47 12.52
CA VAL A 565 5.77 23.87 12.87
C VAL A 565 5.98 24.08 14.39
N THR A 566 5.42 23.19 15.21
CA THR A 566 5.60 23.18 16.68
C THR A 566 6.88 22.50 17.13
N LYS A 567 7.64 21.87 16.21
CA LYS A 567 8.82 21.07 16.47
C LYS A 567 8.59 19.99 17.55
N PRO A 568 7.66 19.06 17.33
CA PRO A 568 7.34 18.03 18.30
C PRO A 568 8.54 17.11 18.58
N GLU A 569 8.67 16.65 19.84
CA GLU A 569 9.73 15.71 20.23
C GLU A 569 9.45 14.28 19.70
N ILE A 570 8.17 13.93 19.57
CA ILE A 570 7.69 12.68 18.99
C ILE A 570 6.82 13.00 17.79
N LEU A 571 7.10 12.41 16.63
CA LEU A 571 6.31 12.54 15.42
C LEU A 571 5.68 11.20 15.06
N VAL A 572 4.35 11.12 15.07
CA VAL A 572 3.58 9.92 14.74
C VAL A 572 2.93 10.12 13.38
N LEU A 573 3.12 9.17 12.47
CA LEU A 573 2.53 9.23 11.14
C LEU A 573 1.79 7.92 10.85
N ASP A 574 0.50 8.03 10.57
CA ASP A 574 -0.34 6.89 10.20
C ASP A 574 -0.37 6.77 8.67
N GLU A 575 0.36 5.80 8.11
CA GLU A 575 0.51 5.54 6.68
C GLU A 575 0.94 6.77 5.84
N PRO A 576 2.09 7.40 6.15
CA PRO A 576 2.47 8.69 5.54
C PRO A 576 2.70 8.60 4.02
N ALA A 577 3.00 7.41 3.50
CA ALA A 577 3.31 7.18 2.09
C ALA A 577 2.13 6.58 1.29
N ALA A 578 0.96 6.33 1.93
CA ALA A 578 -0.19 5.74 1.26
C ALA A 578 -0.70 6.62 0.10
N GLY A 579 -0.96 6.00 -1.06
CA GLY A 579 -1.47 6.70 -2.25
C GLY A 579 -0.46 7.64 -2.94
N LEU A 580 0.81 7.62 -2.54
CA LEU A 580 1.88 8.32 -3.26
C LEU A 580 2.52 7.41 -4.31
N ASP A 581 2.98 8.03 -5.39
CA ASP A 581 3.87 7.36 -6.33
C ASP A 581 5.23 7.05 -5.67
N PRO A 582 6.04 6.16 -6.23
CA PRO A 582 7.31 5.75 -5.61
C PRO A 582 8.30 6.89 -5.36
N LEU A 583 8.30 7.94 -6.19
CA LEU A 583 9.14 9.12 -5.97
C LEU A 583 8.65 9.90 -4.76
N GLY A 584 7.35 10.18 -4.67
CA GLY A 584 6.74 10.87 -3.54
C GLY A 584 6.93 10.11 -2.22
N LYS A 585 6.87 8.75 -2.24
CA LYS A 585 7.20 7.92 -1.07
C LYS A 585 8.65 8.17 -0.61
N ARG A 586 9.60 8.10 -1.53
CA ARG A 586 11.03 8.34 -1.25
C ARG A 586 11.27 9.73 -0.66
N GLU A 587 10.68 10.75 -1.25
CA GLU A 587 10.81 12.13 -0.78
C GLU A 587 10.26 12.33 0.64
N ILE A 588 9.10 11.73 0.96
CA ILE A 588 8.53 11.80 2.31
C ILE A 588 9.42 11.06 3.31
N MET A 589 9.94 9.88 2.97
CA MET A 589 10.83 9.15 3.89
C MET A 589 12.15 9.90 4.13
N GLN A 590 12.74 10.49 3.08
CA GLN A 590 13.92 11.35 3.22
C GLN A 590 13.65 12.57 4.11
N LEU A 591 12.48 13.20 3.96
CA LEU A 591 12.04 14.29 4.81
C LEU A 591 11.94 13.85 6.28
N LEU A 592 11.34 12.68 6.55
CA LEU A 592 11.20 12.16 7.91
C LEU A 592 12.55 11.84 8.54
N HIS A 593 13.49 11.25 7.79
CA HIS A 593 14.86 11.02 8.25
C HIS A 593 15.60 12.33 8.55
N LYS A 594 15.42 13.35 7.69
CA LYS A 594 15.99 14.68 7.94
C LYS A 594 15.45 15.29 9.24
N ILE A 595 14.13 15.26 9.42
CA ILE A 595 13.47 15.75 10.65
C ILE A 595 13.98 15.00 11.88
N HIS A 596 14.06 13.67 11.82
CA HIS A 596 14.56 12.82 12.89
C HIS A 596 16.00 13.14 13.27
N LYS A 597 16.85 13.33 12.27
CA LYS A 597 18.27 13.65 12.47
C LYS A 597 18.49 15.05 13.04
N GLU A 598 17.69 16.04 12.63
CA GLU A 598 17.93 17.44 12.97
C GLU A 598 17.37 17.82 14.34
N TRP A 599 16.17 17.36 14.73
CA TRP A 599 15.50 17.84 15.94
C TRP A 599 14.43 16.94 16.53
N CYS A 600 13.79 16.05 15.81
CA CYS A 600 12.74 15.18 16.33
C CYS A 600 13.37 13.94 16.97
N LYS A 601 13.12 13.71 18.26
CA LYS A 601 13.78 12.60 18.98
C LYS A 601 13.29 11.24 18.49
N THR A 602 11.98 11.07 18.32
CA THR A 602 11.40 9.77 17.95
C THR A 602 10.40 9.94 16.82
N VAL A 603 10.53 9.13 15.79
CA VAL A 603 9.58 9.05 14.69
C VAL A 603 8.90 7.70 14.71
N ILE A 604 7.57 7.69 14.70
CA ILE A 604 6.75 6.47 14.68
C ILE A 604 5.98 6.46 13.38
N ILE A 605 6.19 5.44 12.55
CA ILE A 605 5.42 5.23 11.33
C ILE A 605 4.54 3.99 11.46
N VAL A 606 3.28 4.13 11.10
CA VAL A 606 2.41 2.99 10.84
C VAL A 606 2.46 2.72 9.35
N SER A 607 2.82 1.51 8.94
CA SER A 607 2.88 1.13 7.54
C SER A 607 2.44 -0.31 7.33
N HIS A 608 1.89 -0.60 6.16
CA HIS A 608 1.64 -1.94 5.67
C HIS A 608 2.66 -2.37 4.60
N ASP A 609 3.60 -1.48 4.24
CA ASP A 609 4.70 -1.74 3.31
C ASP A 609 5.91 -2.27 4.11
N MET A 610 6.18 -3.58 4.02
CA MET A 610 7.24 -4.23 4.78
C MET A 610 8.64 -3.83 4.33
N ASP A 611 8.78 -3.46 3.06
CA ASP A 611 10.04 -2.93 2.54
C ASP A 611 10.33 -1.53 3.10
N GLU A 612 9.29 -0.68 3.26
CA GLU A 612 9.42 0.62 3.92
C GLU A 612 9.89 0.48 5.38
N ILE A 613 9.32 -0.50 6.09
CA ILE A 613 9.73 -0.81 7.48
C ILE A 613 11.16 -1.34 7.54
N SER A 614 11.52 -2.26 6.66
CA SER A 614 12.87 -2.84 6.60
C SER A 614 13.94 -1.79 6.33
N GLU A 615 13.67 -0.86 5.40
CA GLU A 615 14.65 0.15 4.97
C GLU A 615 14.78 1.34 5.92
N ASN A 616 13.74 1.64 6.74
CA ASN A 616 13.69 2.90 7.46
C ASN A 616 13.65 2.75 8.99
N CYS A 617 13.18 1.62 9.52
CA CYS A 617 12.94 1.49 10.95
C CYS A 617 14.08 0.76 11.66
N SER A 618 14.49 1.28 12.82
CA SER A 618 15.43 0.60 13.71
C SER A 618 14.80 -0.58 14.44
N ARG A 619 13.52 -0.48 14.76
CA ARG A 619 12.70 -1.51 15.41
C ARG A 619 11.25 -1.39 14.98
N ALA A 620 10.50 -2.48 15.01
CA ALA A 620 9.08 -2.47 14.70
C ALA A 620 8.26 -3.36 15.63
N ALA A 621 6.97 -3.04 15.78
CA ALA A 621 6.01 -3.83 16.52
C ALA A 621 4.94 -4.41 15.60
N VAL A 622 4.63 -5.69 15.78
CA VAL A 622 3.60 -6.42 15.03
C VAL A 622 2.30 -6.43 15.82
N PHE A 623 1.26 -5.79 15.27
CA PHE A 623 -0.09 -5.77 15.84
C PHE A 623 -0.99 -6.83 15.18
N SER A 624 -1.67 -7.62 16.01
CA SER A 624 -2.72 -8.55 15.57
C SER A 624 -3.77 -8.73 16.66
N GLY A 625 -5.06 -8.68 16.27
CA GLY A 625 -6.19 -8.84 17.19
C GLY A 625 -6.17 -7.86 18.39
N GLY A 626 -5.69 -6.64 18.18
CA GLY A 626 -5.57 -5.61 19.22
C GLY A 626 -4.41 -5.81 20.20
N ARG A 627 -3.44 -6.68 19.90
CA ARG A 627 -2.27 -6.98 20.74
C ARG A 627 -0.98 -6.76 19.99
N VAL A 628 0.09 -6.48 20.72
CA VAL A 628 1.46 -6.58 20.21
C VAL A 628 1.92 -8.03 20.36
N ILE A 629 2.25 -8.66 19.23
CA ILE A 629 2.67 -10.07 19.18
C ILE A 629 4.19 -10.19 19.23
N ALA A 630 4.89 -9.22 18.62
CA ALA A 630 6.34 -9.17 18.60
C ALA A 630 6.79 -7.70 18.49
N SER A 631 7.95 -7.39 19.04
CA SER A 631 8.64 -6.13 18.85
C SER A 631 10.14 -6.39 18.82
N ALA A 632 10.76 -6.17 17.65
CA ALA A 632 12.17 -6.46 17.40
C ALA A 632 12.69 -5.63 16.21
N PRO A 633 14.00 -5.58 15.94
CA PRO A 633 14.54 -5.07 14.69
C PRO A 633 13.91 -5.78 13.47
N PRO A 634 13.72 -5.08 12.33
CA PRO A 634 13.20 -5.68 11.11
C PRO A 634 13.97 -6.94 10.67
N SER A 635 15.31 -6.92 10.82
CA SER A 635 16.19 -8.06 10.53
C SER A 635 15.83 -9.34 11.31
N GLU A 636 15.27 -9.22 12.51
CA GLU A 636 14.80 -10.37 13.31
C GLU A 636 13.35 -10.74 12.99
N LEU A 637 12.49 -9.73 12.79
CA LEU A 637 11.06 -9.94 12.51
C LEU A 637 10.83 -10.70 11.20
N PHE A 638 11.63 -10.40 10.17
CA PHE A 638 11.48 -10.98 8.83
C PHE A 638 12.26 -12.28 8.61
N LEU A 639 12.98 -12.80 9.61
CA LEU A 639 13.63 -14.12 9.55
C LEU A 639 12.64 -15.29 9.43
N SER A 640 11.38 -15.08 9.79
CA SER A 640 10.33 -16.11 9.75
C SER A 640 9.14 -15.66 8.92
N PRO A 641 9.25 -15.66 7.56
CA PRO A 641 8.19 -15.21 6.65
C PRO A 641 6.85 -15.91 6.88
N ASP A 642 6.85 -17.24 7.07
CA ASP A 642 5.65 -18.04 7.31
C ASP A 642 4.82 -17.55 8.50
N ARG A 643 5.49 -17.10 9.57
CA ARG A 643 4.81 -16.62 10.79
C ARG A 643 4.06 -15.32 10.52
N LEU A 644 4.63 -14.40 9.73
CA LEU A 644 4.00 -13.14 9.37
C LEU A 644 2.87 -13.35 8.36
N THR A 645 3.09 -14.21 7.37
CA THR A 645 2.09 -14.58 6.38
C THR A 645 0.85 -15.25 7.03
N ALA A 646 1.06 -16.10 8.04
CA ALA A 646 -0.03 -16.68 8.83
C ALA A 646 -0.86 -15.62 9.60
N LEU A 647 -0.28 -14.45 9.89
CA LEU A 647 -0.96 -13.29 10.48
C LEU A 647 -1.61 -12.39 9.43
N GLY A 648 -1.56 -12.75 8.15
CA GLY A 648 -2.08 -11.96 7.03
C GLY A 648 -1.21 -10.74 6.67
N LEU A 649 0.06 -10.76 7.05
CA LEU A 649 1.06 -9.75 6.69
C LEU A 649 1.91 -10.22 5.51
N ASP A 650 2.39 -9.29 4.73
CA ASP A 650 3.41 -9.55 3.71
C ASP A 650 4.81 -9.52 4.36
N VAL A 651 5.83 -9.82 3.59
CA VAL A 651 7.24 -9.75 3.99
C VAL A 651 8.02 -8.93 2.96
N PRO A 652 9.19 -8.36 3.31
CA PRO A 652 10.02 -7.63 2.36
C PRO A 652 10.33 -8.45 1.10
N PHE A 653 10.47 -7.77 -0.01
CA PHE A 653 10.80 -8.40 -1.29
C PHE A 653 12.06 -9.28 -1.18
N THR A 654 13.11 -8.75 -0.53
CA THR A 654 14.37 -9.45 -0.30
C THR A 654 14.22 -10.68 0.60
N ALA A 655 13.28 -10.68 1.54
CA ALA A 655 12.97 -11.84 2.38
C ALA A 655 12.39 -13.00 1.53
N LYS A 656 11.50 -12.71 0.58
CA LYS A 656 10.94 -13.70 -0.36
C LYS A 656 12.04 -14.35 -1.20
N VAL A 657 12.97 -13.53 -1.71
CA VAL A 657 14.11 -14.03 -2.51
C VAL A 657 15.08 -14.85 -1.65
N THR A 658 15.35 -14.40 -0.42
CA THR A 658 16.21 -15.11 0.55
C THR A 658 15.63 -16.47 0.90
N GLU A 659 14.32 -16.56 1.15
CA GLU A 659 13.61 -17.80 1.42
C GLU A 659 13.69 -18.76 0.23
N PHE A 660 13.47 -18.27 -0.99
CA PHE A 660 13.61 -19.04 -2.21
C PHE A 660 15.02 -19.65 -2.37
N LEU A 661 16.07 -18.85 -2.15
CA LEU A 661 17.46 -19.27 -2.21
C LEU A 661 17.80 -20.29 -1.10
N ALA A 662 17.30 -20.08 0.11
CA ALA A 662 17.46 -20.99 1.24
C ALA A 662 16.86 -22.38 0.96
N GLY A 663 15.68 -22.43 0.33
CA GLY A 663 15.04 -23.67 -0.14
C GLY A 663 15.87 -24.43 -1.15
N ARG A 664 16.84 -23.78 -1.81
CA ARG A 664 17.82 -24.39 -2.76
C ARG A 664 19.22 -24.57 -2.18
N GLY A 665 19.38 -24.36 -0.88
CA GLY A 665 20.64 -24.59 -0.15
C GLY A 665 21.60 -23.41 -0.16
N ILE A 666 21.21 -22.24 -0.66
CA ILE A 666 21.97 -20.98 -0.61
C ILE A 666 21.43 -20.14 0.53
N LYS A 667 22.24 -19.95 1.58
CA LYS A 667 21.88 -19.13 2.75
C LYS A 667 22.51 -17.76 2.64
N ILE A 668 21.69 -16.72 2.43
CA ILE A 668 22.08 -15.32 2.46
C ILE A 668 21.53 -14.71 3.76
N LEU A 669 22.41 -14.25 4.63
CA LEU A 669 22.03 -13.54 5.86
C LEU A 669 22.10 -12.04 5.60
N SER A 670 20.95 -11.40 5.47
CA SER A 670 20.83 -9.94 5.26
C SER A 670 19.89 -9.32 6.29
N ASP A 671 19.92 -8.02 6.43
CA ASP A 671 18.97 -7.25 7.22
C ASP A 671 17.63 -6.99 6.47
N PHE A 672 17.48 -7.58 5.29
CA PHE A 672 16.35 -7.46 4.37
C PHE A 672 16.19 -6.08 3.72
N THR A 673 17.16 -5.16 3.84
CA THR A 673 17.23 -3.99 2.97
C THR A 673 17.75 -4.39 1.59
N CYS A 674 17.34 -3.69 0.54
CA CYS A 674 17.84 -3.96 -0.81
C CYS A 674 19.36 -3.80 -0.90
N ARG A 675 19.90 -2.80 -0.22
CA ARG A 675 21.35 -2.51 -0.20
C ARG A 675 22.15 -3.64 0.42
N ASP A 676 21.79 -4.07 1.64
CA ASP A 676 22.50 -5.15 2.33
C ASP A 676 22.33 -6.49 1.60
N PHE A 677 21.12 -6.77 1.07
CA PHE A 677 20.90 -7.97 0.27
C PHE A 677 21.86 -8.05 -0.93
N VAL A 678 21.99 -6.96 -1.71
CA VAL A 678 22.92 -6.89 -2.85
C VAL A 678 24.37 -7.07 -2.38
N GLU A 679 24.73 -6.50 -1.23
CA GLU A 679 26.06 -6.66 -0.64
C GLU A 679 26.33 -8.11 -0.26
N LYS A 680 25.43 -8.76 0.46
CA LYS A 680 25.55 -10.16 0.89
C LYS A 680 25.55 -11.16 -0.25
N VAL A 681 24.75 -10.93 -1.29
CA VAL A 681 24.82 -11.71 -2.52
C VAL A 681 26.17 -11.55 -3.20
N SER A 682 26.72 -10.32 -3.27
CA SER A 682 28.02 -10.04 -3.86
C SER A 682 29.16 -10.72 -3.07
N GLU A 683 29.12 -10.65 -1.73
CA GLU A 683 30.04 -11.36 -0.83
C GLU A 683 29.99 -12.87 -1.06
N TYR A 684 28.78 -13.47 -1.11
CA TYR A 684 28.58 -14.88 -1.38
C TYR A 684 29.13 -15.30 -2.75
N ALA A 685 28.97 -14.43 -3.75
CA ALA A 685 29.52 -14.65 -5.09
C ALA A 685 31.04 -14.46 -5.18
N GLY A 686 31.73 -14.03 -4.12
CA GLY A 686 33.15 -13.70 -4.14
C GLY A 686 33.49 -12.50 -5.04
N ILE A 687 32.60 -11.52 -5.13
CA ILE A 687 32.79 -10.29 -5.89
C ILE A 687 33.27 -9.22 -4.89
N ALA A 688 34.51 -8.72 -5.08
CA ALA A 688 35.04 -7.63 -4.25
C ALA A 688 34.13 -6.40 -4.34
N GLY A 689 33.79 -5.82 -3.20
CA GLY A 689 32.96 -4.63 -3.14
C GLY A 689 33.57 -3.48 -3.93
N GLY A 690 33.01 -3.18 -5.10
CA GLY A 690 33.26 -1.91 -5.76
C GLY A 690 32.64 -0.82 -4.88
N GLU A 691 33.41 0.20 -4.56
CA GLU A 691 32.91 1.38 -3.85
C GLU A 691 31.68 1.93 -4.58
N ALA A 692 30.54 1.87 -3.92
CA ALA A 692 29.34 2.56 -4.39
C ALA A 692 29.62 4.07 -4.27
N HIS A 693 29.89 4.73 -5.38
CA HIS A 693 29.83 6.18 -5.43
C HIS A 693 28.41 6.62 -5.07
N ALA A 694 28.35 7.43 -3.99
CA ALA A 694 27.17 8.03 -3.39
C ALA A 694 26.38 8.94 -4.36
#